data_163aa1b263e7e0d31d36b64c79a77bc6
#
_entry.id   163aa1b263e7e0d31d36b64c79a77bc6
#
_cell.length_a   1.000
_cell.length_b   1.000
_cell.length_c   1.000
_cell.angle_alpha   90.00
_cell.angle_beta   90.00
_cell.angle_gamma   90.00
#
_symmetry.space_group_name_H-M   'P 1'
#
loop_
_entity.id
_entity.type
_entity.pdbx_description
1 polymer ?
#
loop_
_entity_poly.entity_id
_entity_poly.type
_entity_poly.pdbx_seq_one_letter_code
_entity_poly.pdbx_strand_id
1 'polypeptide(L)'
;MATNGGNGTRAVGPRCVALVGPFQSGKTTLLEAILTRTGAVQRQGTIEAGNTVGDSSKEARHHRMSVELTVATTNFMGDNYTFLDCPGSVEFVHDMRAVLPAIDAAVVVCEMDEKKIPQLQLILRELEDWKIPRILFVNKIDKSNAAVRDVLNLLQPASRTKLILRQIPTFSGDIITGFVDLALERAFVYKEYAPSQVVPLEGDAADLEKTARFSMLETLADHDDELMEQLLEDIQPPRDKVFDDLRRELREGLVCPVLMGTAARANGVLRLLKALRHESPGVADTAKRLGVKSGSDAVGYVLKTMHTTHGGKMSVVRMLAGQAGDGTTFLTDDDEAGRVAGVFKLLGQSSEKRGPATVGESVSFAKLEKAKTGDTLSAGKQPHPPLAKVAPYPPVLAIAISAKERKDDVKLGQALNRLAEEDPSITIVHNPETHEVVLWGQGEMHLRVATERLGDRYGIAIERRTPSVGYRETIRRSIVQRGRHKKQSGGHGQYGDVMLEIKPRPRGAGFSFEEKITGGVVPRNYIPSVEEGVIDALKHGPLGFPVVDLHVALIDGSYHTVDSSDMAFRTAGRIGIVEGLPQCQPVLLEPIHLVEIVCPNEATAKINALMSSRRGQILGFDTREGWDGWDMVRAKMPEAEIGDLIVEIRSATAGAGTFTFKFDHMAELTGRTADQIIAARRAAE
;
A
#
# COMPACT_ATOMS: atom_id res chain seq x y z
N MET A 1 2.22 -16.25 51.33
CA MET A 1 2.44 -15.38 50.15
C MET A 1 1.57 -15.96 49.06
N ALA A 2 0.43 -15.31 48.84
CA ALA A 2 -0.57 -15.80 47.91
C ALA A 2 -0.13 -15.49 46.46
N THR A 3 0.00 -16.51 45.66
CA THR A 3 0.14 -16.41 44.19
C THR A 3 -1.19 -15.92 43.64
N ASN A 4 -1.27 -14.64 43.25
CA ASN A 4 -2.39 -14.11 42.48
C ASN A 4 -2.43 -14.77 41.13
N GLY A 5 -3.29 -15.76 40.97
CA GLY A 5 -3.78 -16.25 39.68
C GLY A 5 -4.50 -15.07 38.99
N GLY A 6 -4.13 -14.84 37.70
CA GLY A 6 -4.60 -13.68 36.96
C GLY A 6 -6.11 -13.67 36.72
N ASN A 7 -6.84 -12.99 37.60
CA ASN A 7 -8.21 -12.59 37.30
C ASN A 7 -8.19 -11.68 36.11
N GLY A 8 -8.90 -12.07 35.03
CA GLY A 8 -9.05 -11.34 33.80
C GLY A 8 -9.73 -9.98 33.95
N THR A 9 -9.05 -9.04 34.60
CA THR A 9 -9.56 -7.67 34.78
C THR A 9 -9.65 -6.96 33.40
N ARG A 10 -10.79 -6.31 33.17
CA ARG A 10 -10.99 -5.43 32.05
C ARG A 10 -9.82 -4.45 31.90
N ALA A 11 -9.28 -4.30 30.69
CA ALA A 11 -8.31 -3.25 30.42
C ALA A 11 -8.95 -1.86 30.70
N VAL A 12 -8.23 -1.01 31.40
CA VAL A 12 -8.65 0.35 31.73
C VAL A 12 -7.76 1.34 31.01
N GLY A 13 -8.31 2.48 30.61
CA GLY A 13 -7.57 3.56 29.95
C GLY A 13 -7.87 3.70 28.46
N PRO A 14 -7.12 4.58 27.78
CA PRO A 14 -7.35 4.88 26.37
C PRO A 14 -7.13 3.67 25.48
N ARG A 15 -7.98 3.53 24.45
CA ARG A 15 -7.87 2.49 23.43
C ARG A 15 -7.77 3.07 22.03
N CYS A 16 -7.02 2.40 21.17
CA CYS A 16 -6.90 2.68 19.75
C CYS A 16 -7.46 1.51 18.95
N VAL A 17 -8.51 1.76 18.19
CA VAL A 17 -9.25 0.73 17.45
C VAL A 17 -9.30 1.10 15.96
N ALA A 18 -8.83 0.21 15.09
CA ALA A 18 -8.97 0.42 13.65
C ALA A 18 -10.30 -0.15 13.13
N LEU A 19 -10.98 0.62 12.30
CA LEU A 19 -12.12 0.17 11.49
C LEU A 19 -11.58 -0.21 10.12
N VAL A 20 -11.58 -1.50 9.82
CA VAL A 20 -11.03 -2.07 8.58
C VAL A 20 -12.10 -2.90 7.88
N GLY A 21 -11.91 -3.22 6.63
CA GLY A 21 -12.87 -4.04 5.87
C GLY A 21 -12.89 -3.70 4.39
N PRO A 22 -13.51 -4.53 3.54
CA PRO A 22 -13.60 -4.33 2.10
C PRO A 22 -14.18 -2.97 1.70
N PHE A 23 -13.94 -2.59 0.46
CA PHE A 23 -14.52 -1.38 -0.12
C PHE A 23 -16.05 -1.37 0.01
N GLN A 24 -16.62 -0.22 0.41
CA GLN A 24 -18.07 -0.02 0.62
C GLN A 24 -18.72 -0.95 1.67
N SER A 25 -17.99 -1.54 2.59
CA SER A 25 -18.57 -2.34 3.69
C SER A 25 -19.31 -1.50 4.75
N GLY A 26 -19.13 -0.18 4.74
CA GLY A 26 -19.79 0.77 5.65
C GLY A 26 -18.97 1.15 6.89
N LYS A 27 -17.65 1.14 6.80
CA LYS A 27 -16.72 1.55 7.88
C LYS A 27 -16.97 2.97 8.36
N THR A 28 -16.96 3.93 7.43
CA THR A 28 -17.24 5.35 7.72
C THR A 28 -18.64 5.55 8.29
N THR A 29 -19.64 4.83 7.78
CA THR A 29 -21.01 4.82 8.34
C THR A 29 -21.02 4.29 9.77
N LEU A 30 -20.22 3.26 10.06
CA LEU A 30 -20.05 2.73 11.42
C LEU A 30 -19.35 3.73 12.34
N LEU A 31 -18.30 4.41 11.86
CA LEU A 31 -17.66 5.50 12.60
C LEU A 31 -18.68 6.58 12.98
N GLU A 32 -19.47 7.07 12.03
CA GLU A 32 -20.50 8.09 12.28
C GLU A 32 -21.52 7.61 13.33
N ALA A 33 -21.98 6.38 13.25
CA ALA A 33 -22.89 5.79 14.22
C ALA A 33 -22.25 5.67 15.63
N ILE A 34 -20.97 5.32 15.70
CA ILE A 34 -20.20 5.29 16.96
C ILE A 34 -20.11 6.71 17.54
N LEU A 35 -19.68 7.70 16.75
CA LEU A 35 -19.51 9.07 17.20
C LEU A 35 -20.82 9.70 17.69
N THR A 36 -21.92 9.42 17.00
CA THR A 36 -23.26 9.86 17.45
C THR A 36 -23.68 9.16 18.75
N ARG A 37 -23.44 7.84 18.84
CA ARG A 37 -23.78 7.07 20.05
C ARG A 37 -22.99 7.47 21.28
N THR A 38 -21.75 7.92 21.09
CA THR A 38 -20.88 8.39 22.19
C THR A 38 -21.04 9.87 22.47
N GLY A 39 -21.84 10.59 21.68
CA GLY A 39 -22.11 12.02 21.86
C GLY A 39 -20.98 12.93 21.34
N ALA A 40 -20.01 12.40 20.59
CA ALA A 40 -18.95 13.21 19.97
C ALA A 40 -19.50 14.08 18.84
N VAL A 41 -20.57 13.62 18.16
CA VAL A 41 -21.35 14.39 17.18
C VAL A 41 -22.83 14.31 17.56
N GLN A 42 -23.56 15.40 17.26
CA GLN A 42 -24.99 15.49 17.61
C GLN A 42 -25.88 14.69 16.67
N ARG A 43 -25.48 14.56 15.41
CA ARG A 43 -26.25 13.88 14.34
C ARG A 43 -25.30 13.07 13.49
N GLN A 44 -25.73 11.86 13.14
CA GLN A 44 -25.01 10.97 12.24
C GLN A 44 -24.91 11.59 10.83
N GLY A 45 -23.69 11.75 10.34
CA GLY A 45 -23.43 12.18 8.96
C GLY A 45 -23.70 11.05 7.97
N THR A 46 -23.85 11.40 6.69
CA THR A 46 -23.99 10.45 5.59
C THR A 46 -23.03 10.79 4.46
N ILE A 47 -22.57 9.77 3.73
CA ILE A 47 -21.66 9.94 2.59
C ILE A 47 -22.34 10.74 1.48
N GLU A 48 -23.63 10.50 1.26
CA GLU A 48 -24.46 11.17 0.26
C GLU A 48 -24.57 12.68 0.52
N ALA A 49 -24.67 13.08 1.79
CA ALA A 49 -24.74 14.47 2.20
C ALA A 49 -23.34 15.13 2.29
N GLY A 50 -22.26 14.35 2.22
CA GLY A 50 -20.88 14.84 2.33
C GLY A 50 -20.56 15.52 3.66
N ASN A 51 -21.24 15.13 4.76
CA ASN A 51 -21.15 15.76 6.08
C ASN A 51 -20.63 14.81 7.17
N THR A 52 -19.97 13.71 6.77
CA THR A 52 -19.33 12.77 7.67
C THR A 52 -18.05 13.37 8.28
N VAL A 53 -17.72 12.94 9.49
CA VAL A 53 -16.42 13.22 10.15
C VAL A 53 -15.29 12.53 9.38
N GLY A 54 -15.52 11.26 9.00
CA GLY A 54 -14.73 10.56 8.00
C GLY A 54 -14.95 11.16 6.62
N ASP A 55 -14.11 10.81 5.65
CA ASP A 55 -14.24 11.25 4.25
C ASP A 55 -14.41 12.78 4.10
N SER A 56 -13.71 13.54 4.92
CA SER A 56 -13.88 14.98 5.01
C SER A 56 -13.02 15.77 4.01
N SER A 57 -12.03 15.13 3.37
CA SER A 57 -11.23 15.74 2.30
C SER A 57 -12.07 15.98 1.03
N LYS A 58 -11.65 16.94 0.20
CA LYS A 58 -12.35 17.27 -1.05
C LYS A 58 -12.40 16.05 -1.97
N GLU A 59 -11.29 15.33 -2.07
CA GLU A 59 -11.13 14.14 -2.91
C GLU A 59 -12.07 13.02 -2.44
N ALA A 60 -12.11 12.75 -1.11
CA ALA A 60 -12.99 11.74 -0.55
C ALA A 60 -14.47 12.04 -0.84
N ARG A 61 -14.90 13.30 -0.69
CA ARG A 61 -16.26 13.74 -1.00
C ARG A 61 -16.56 13.66 -2.50
N HIS A 62 -15.62 14.09 -3.34
CA HIS A 62 -15.77 14.04 -4.79
C HIS A 62 -15.95 12.61 -5.30
N HIS A 63 -15.11 11.68 -4.82
CA HIS A 63 -15.15 10.28 -5.22
C HIS A 63 -16.11 9.44 -4.38
N ARG A 64 -16.72 9.99 -3.31
CA ARG A 64 -17.61 9.31 -2.37
C ARG A 64 -16.98 8.04 -1.78
N MET A 65 -15.70 8.13 -1.43
CA MET A 65 -14.94 7.03 -0.86
C MET A 65 -13.81 7.52 0.03
N SER A 66 -13.44 6.71 1.01
CA SER A 66 -12.27 6.99 1.84
C SER A 66 -10.98 6.83 1.02
N VAL A 67 -10.19 7.90 0.96
CA VAL A 67 -8.91 7.97 0.23
C VAL A 67 -7.71 8.18 1.16
N GLU A 68 -7.97 8.29 2.46
CA GLU A 68 -6.96 8.47 3.51
C GLU A 68 -7.50 8.03 4.87
N LEU A 69 -6.60 7.79 5.81
CA LEU A 69 -6.92 7.47 7.21
C LEU A 69 -7.63 8.64 7.88
N THR A 70 -8.79 8.38 8.50
CA THR A 70 -9.44 9.34 9.40
C THR A 70 -9.23 8.94 10.85
N VAL A 71 -8.88 9.91 11.69
CA VAL A 71 -8.68 9.75 13.12
C VAL A 71 -9.80 10.46 13.89
N ALA A 72 -10.53 9.73 14.72
CA ALA A 72 -11.62 10.29 15.52
C ALA A 72 -11.52 9.82 16.98
N THR A 73 -11.41 10.79 17.90
CA THR A 73 -11.32 10.52 19.33
C THR A 73 -12.64 10.82 20.03
N THR A 74 -13.12 9.89 20.82
CA THR A 74 -14.36 10.03 21.60
C THR A 74 -14.22 9.43 22.99
N ASN A 75 -15.22 9.66 23.88
CA ASN A 75 -15.32 9.03 25.19
C ASN A 75 -16.54 8.11 25.23
N PHE A 76 -16.38 6.92 25.77
CA PHE A 76 -17.49 6.00 26.01
C PHE A 76 -17.40 5.42 27.42
N MET A 77 -18.40 5.71 28.25
CA MET A 77 -18.51 5.24 29.64
C MET A 77 -17.23 5.48 30.46
N GLY A 78 -16.61 6.66 30.30
CA GLY A 78 -15.42 7.10 31.04
C GLY A 78 -14.08 6.71 30.43
N ASP A 79 -14.05 5.81 29.43
CA ASP A 79 -12.83 5.44 28.72
C ASP A 79 -12.69 6.25 27.42
N ASN A 80 -11.46 6.69 27.10
CA ASN A 80 -11.17 7.37 25.83
C ASN A 80 -10.91 6.33 24.74
N TYR A 81 -11.46 6.59 23.56
CA TYR A 81 -11.26 5.78 22.35
C TYR A 81 -10.76 6.65 21.21
N THR A 82 -9.76 6.17 20.52
CA THR A 82 -9.41 6.67 19.18
C THR A 82 -9.82 5.63 18.16
N PHE A 83 -10.73 5.97 17.28
CA PHE A 83 -11.09 5.17 16.13
C PHE A 83 -10.30 5.64 14.91
N LEU A 84 -9.72 4.69 14.21
CA LEU A 84 -8.96 4.88 12.97
C LEU A 84 -9.80 4.30 11.83
N ASP A 85 -10.49 5.17 11.08
CA ASP A 85 -11.26 4.73 9.90
C ASP A 85 -10.33 4.58 8.70
N CYS A 86 -10.04 3.33 8.35
CA CYS A 86 -9.10 2.99 7.30
C CYS A 86 -9.80 2.87 5.94
N PRO A 87 -9.18 3.36 4.84
CA PRO A 87 -9.69 3.15 3.49
C PRO A 87 -9.93 1.67 3.19
N GLY A 88 -11.03 1.35 2.50
CA GLY A 88 -11.37 -0.03 2.13
C GLY A 88 -10.90 -0.43 0.74
N SER A 89 -10.44 0.50 -0.07
CA SER A 89 -9.86 0.20 -1.38
C SER A 89 -8.44 -0.33 -1.22
N VAL A 90 -8.11 -1.36 -1.97
CA VAL A 90 -6.75 -1.92 -2.03
C VAL A 90 -5.68 -0.91 -2.49
N GLU A 91 -6.10 0.15 -3.18
CA GLU A 91 -5.20 1.21 -3.63
C GLU A 91 -4.70 2.12 -2.50
N PHE A 92 -5.42 2.17 -1.37
CA PHE A 92 -5.07 2.95 -0.18
C PHE A 92 -4.75 2.06 1.03
N VAL A 93 -4.47 0.77 0.79
CA VAL A 93 -4.26 -0.24 1.85
C VAL A 93 -3.08 0.10 2.78
N HIS A 94 -2.12 0.90 2.31
CA HIS A 94 -0.96 1.27 3.13
C HIS A 94 -1.36 2.05 4.38
N ASP A 95 -2.37 2.91 4.32
CA ASP A 95 -2.89 3.65 5.48
C ASP A 95 -3.43 2.71 6.57
N MET A 96 -4.05 1.59 6.18
CA MET A 96 -4.45 0.54 7.12
C MET A 96 -3.21 -0.19 7.67
N ARG A 97 -2.32 -0.66 6.80
CA ARG A 97 -1.15 -1.46 7.20
C ARG A 97 -0.22 -0.69 8.15
N ALA A 98 -0.03 0.61 7.90
CA ALA A 98 0.85 1.46 8.70
C ALA A 98 0.40 1.60 10.16
N VAL A 99 -0.90 1.51 10.45
CA VAL A 99 -1.42 1.66 11.82
C VAL A 99 -1.52 0.36 12.60
N LEU A 100 -1.56 -0.80 11.91
CA LEU A 100 -1.76 -2.11 12.55
C LEU A 100 -0.82 -2.40 13.72
N PRO A 101 0.50 -2.11 13.65
CA PRO A 101 1.38 -2.43 14.77
C PRO A 101 0.97 -1.82 16.10
N ALA A 102 0.41 -0.60 16.09
CA ALA A 102 0.18 0.19 17.29
C ALA A 102 -1.28 0.27 17.76
N ILE A 103 -2.20 -0.48 17.14
CA ILE A 103 -3.60 -0.55 17.58
C ILE A 103 -3.80 -1.63 18.64
N ASP A 104 -4.82 -1.47 19.46
CA ASP A 104 -5.18 -2.44 20.50
C ASP A 104 -6.08 -3.54 19.93
N ALA A 105 -6.99 -3.18 19.03
CA ALA A 105 -7.88 -4.11 18.34
C ALA A 105 -8.34 -3.55 16.99
N ALA A 106 -8.84 -4.44 16.13
CA ALA A 106 -9.50 -4.07 14.89
C ALA A 106 -10.99 -4.48 14.90
N VAL A 107 -11.84 -3.63 14.34
CA VAL A 107 -13.21 -3.99 13.95
C VAL A 107 -13.21 -4.20 12.44
N VAL A 108 -13.43 -5.44 12.03
CA VAL A 108 -13.48 -5.81 10.62
C VAL A 108 -14.93 -5.71 10.15
N VAL A 109 -15.24 -4.63 9.46
CA VAL A 109 -16.60 -4.38 8.92
C VAL A 109 -16.75 -5.11 7.60
N CYS A 110 -17.62 -6.08 7.55
CA CYS A 110 -17.92 -6.89 6.37
C CYS A 110 -19.42 -6.98 6.11
N GLU A 111 -19.79 -7.53 4.99
CA GLU A 111 -21.19 -7.82 4.62
C GLU A 111 -21.28 -9.22 4.03
N MET A 112 -22.49 -9.74 3.94
CA MET A 112 -22.82 -11.07 3.40
C MET A 112 -22.79 -11.05 1.86
N ASP A 113 -21.59 -10.89 1.29
CA ASP A 113 -21.37 -10.82 -0.16
C ASP A 113 -20.15 -11.67 -0.55
N GLU A 114 -20.40 -12.79 -1.22
CA GLU A 114 -19.35 -13.72 -1.69
C GLU A 114 -18.27 -13.04 -2.52
N LYS A 115 -18.63 -12.03 -3.32
CA LYS A 115 -17.68 -11.30 -4.17
C LYS A 115 -16.62 -10.52 -3.38
N LYS A 116 -16.91 -10.24 -2.11
CA LYS A 116 -16.00 -9.51 -1.21
C LYS A 116 -15.13 -10.42 -0.35
N ILE A 117 -15.35 -11.73 -0.37
CA ILE A 117 -14.56 -12.69 0.40
C ILE A 117 -13.07 -12.64 0.10
N PRO A 118 -12.62 -12.57 -1.15
CA PRO A 118 -11.18 -12.44 -1.42
C PRO A 118 -10.55 -11.18 -0.82
N GLN A 119 -11.23 -10.03 -0.87
CA GLN A 119 -10.74 -8.81 -0.23
C GLN A 119 -10.74 -8.91 1.31
N LEU A 120 -11.78 -9.54 1.88
CA LEU A 120 -11.86 -9.80 3.31
C LEU A 120 -10.71 -10.71 3.77
N GLN A 121 -10.39 -11.74 3.00
CA GLN A 121 -9.27 -12.65 3.27
C GLN A 121 -7.93 -11.92 3.31
N LEU A 122 -7.67 -10.99 2.37
CA LEU A 122 -6.46 -10.15 2.39
C LEU A 122 -6.34 -9.35 3.69
N ILE A 123 -7.45 -8.73 4.13
CA ILE A 123 -7.47 -7.90 5.34
C ILE A 123 -7.27 -8.77 6.60
N LEU A 124 -7.99 -9.89 6.70
CA LEU A 124 -7.88 -10.79 7.83
C LEU A 124 -6.48 -11.37 7.93
N ARG A 125 -5.85 -11.68 6.79
CA ARG A 125 -4.47 -12.16 6.76
C ARG A 125 -3.48 -11.14 7.34
N GLU A 126 -3.56 -9.89 6.94
CA GLU A 126 -2.71 -8.82 7.51
C GLU A 126 -2.90 -8.72 9.03
N LEU A 127 -4.13 -8.80 9.53
CA LEU A 127 -4.40 -8.77 10.96
C LEU A 127 -3.87 -10.01 11.69
N GLU A 128 -3.93 -11.18 11.06
CA GLU A 128 -3.41 -12.44 11.60
C GLU A 128 -1.89 -12.45 11.66
N ASP A 129 -1.22 -12.00 10.62
CA ASP A 129 0.23 -11.93 10.55
C ASP A 129 0.81 -10.97 11.61
N TRP A 130 0.10 -9.86 11.89
CA TRP A 130 0.43 -8.91 12.97
C TRP A 130 -0.10 -9.34 14.34
N LYS A 131 -0.82 -10.46 14.46
CA LYS A 131 -1.46 -10.94 15.69
C LYS A 131 -2.37 -9.88 16.34
N ILE A 132 -3.13 -9.18 15.51
CA ILE A 132 -4.05 -8.15 16.00
C ILE A 132 -5.33 -8.79 16.50
N PRO A 133 -5.75 -8.54 17.75
CA PRO A 133 -7.07 -8.89 18.25
C PRO A 133 -8.15 -8.22 17.42
N ARG A 134 -9.16 -8.99 16.99
CA ARG A 134 -10.14 -8.50 16.02
C ARG A 134 -11.54 -9.02 16.28
N ILE A 135 -12.53 -8.19 15.99
CA ILE A 135 -13.94 -8.51 16.03
C ILE A 135 -14.52 -8.28 14.64
N LEU A 136 -15.22 -9.26 14.07
CA LEU A 136 -16.01 -9.05 12.86
C LEU A 136 -17.31 -8.34 13.21
N PHE A 137 -17.66 -7.33 12.43
CA PHE A 137 -18.97 -6.68 12.46
C PHE A 137 -19.65 -6.86 11.10
N VAL A 138 -20.59 -7.82 11.05
CA VAL A 138 -21.42 -8.07 9.86
C VAL A 138 -22.44 -6.96 9.74
N ASN A 139 -22.18 -6.06 8.80
CA ASN A 139 -22.99 -4.86 8.55
C ASN A 139 -24.05 -5.10 7.47
N LYS A 140 -25.02 -4.19 7.37
CA LYS A 140 -26.08 -4.22 6.35
C LYS A 140 -26.94 -5.50 6.41
N ILE A 141 -27.13 -6.05 7.59
CA ILE A 141 -27.95 -7.26 7.78
C ILE A 141 -29.42 -7.08 7.34
N ASP A 142 -29.89 -5.84 7.29
CA ASP A 142 -31.20 -5.46 6.76
C ASP A 142 -31.37 -5.67 5.25
N LYS A 143 -30.26 -5.91 4.54
CA LYS A 143 -30.25 -6.17 3.08
C LYS A 143 -29.97 -7.63 2.71
N SER A 144 -29.66 -8.50 3.68
CA SER A 144 -29.13 -9.85 3.44
C SER A 144 -29.88 -10.93 4.25
N ASN A 145 -31.19 -10.84 4.31
CA ASN A 145 -32.07 -11.57 5.24
C ASN A 145 -31.85 -13.09 5.34
N ALA A 146 -31.71 -13.81 4.23
CA ALA A 146 -31.52 -15.27 4.23
C ALA A 146 -30.07 -15.68 4.55
N ALA A 147 -29.10 -14.96 4.05
CA ALA A 147 -27.67 -15.31 4.16
C ALA A 147 -27.10 -15.16 5.58
N VAL A 148 -27.71 -14.34 6.43
CA VAL A 148 -27.24 -14.13 7.81
C VAL A 148 -27.36 -15.40 8.69
N ARG A 149 -28.19 -16.38 8.30
CA ARG A 149 -28.27 -17.67 8.98
C ARG A 149 -27.02 -18.52 8.80
N ASP A 150 -26.34 -18.37 7.65
CA ASP A 150 -25.12 -19.13 7.27
C ASP A 150 -23.84 -18.30 7.34
N VAL A 151 -23.82 -17.32 8.23
CA VAL A 151 -22.73 -16.34 8.36
C VAL A 151 -21.35 -16.98 8.50
N LEU A 152 -21.23 -18.05 9.29
CA LEU A 152 -19.94 -18.72 9.50
C LEU A 152 -19.50 -19.48 8.25
N ASN A 153 -20.42 -20.17 7.56
CA ASN A 153 -20.11 -20.91 6.35
C ASN A 153 -19.54 -19.98 5.25
N LEU A 154 -20.10 -18.78 5.15
CA LEU A 154 -19.63 -17.81 4.17
C LEU A 154 -18.30 -17.14 4.57
N LEU A 155 -18.14 -16.75 5.83
CA LEU A 155 -17.00 -15.92 6.25
C LEU A 155 -15.79 -16.71 6.73
N GLN A 156 -15.97 -17.95 7.26
CA GLN A 156 -14.87 -18.76 7.78
C GLN A 156 -13.76 -19.03 6.74
N PRO A 157 -14.06 -19.27 5.44
CA PRO A 157 -13.01 -19.44 4.43
C PRO A 157 -12.06 -18.25 4.28
N ALA A 158 -12.49 -17.05 4.69
CA ALA A 158 -11.65 -15.85 4.65
C ALA A 158 -10.67 -15.76 5.84
N SER A 159 -10.85 -16.54 6.90
CA SER A 159 -10.10 -16.44 8.16
C SER A 159 -9.43 -17.76 8.51
N ARG A 160 -8.14 -17.73 8.83
CA ARG A 160 -7.43 -18.87 9.44
C ARG A 160 -7.85 -19.06 10.91
N THR A 161 -8.18 -17.95 11.58
CA THR A 161 -8.65 -17.97 12.96
C THR A 161 -10.11 -18.39 12.99
N LYS A 162 -10.47 -19.21 13.97
CA LYS A 162 -11.84 -19.66 14.15
C LYS A 162 -12.77 -18.47 14.40
N LEU A 163 -13.82 -18.36 13.58
CA LEU A 163 -14.90 -17.38 13.78
C LEU A 163 -15.90 -17.93 14.80
N ILE A 164 -16.26 -17.10 15.77
CA ILE A 164 -17.20 -17.49 16.83
C ILE A 164 -18.41 -16.56 16.83
N LEU A 165 -19.62 -17.13 16.66
CA LEU A 165 -20.82 -16.33 16.73
C LEU A 165 -21.05 -15.84 18.16
N ARG A 166 -21.28 -14.55 18.31
CA ARG A 166 -21.69 -13.90 19.56
C ARG A 166 -23.17 -13.57 19.58
N GLN A 167 -23.79 -13.61 18.41
CA GLN A 167 -25.17 -13.23 18.20
C GLN A 167 -25.81 -14.10 17.13
N ILE A 168 -27.08 -14.47 17.34
CA ILE A 168 -27.95 -15.02 16.30
C ILE A 168 -29.09 -14.04 16.00
N PRO A 169 -29.45 -13.84 14.72
CA PRO A 169 -30.51 -12.90 14.36
C PRO A 169 -31.89 -13.44 14.75
N THR A 170 -32.79 -12.52 15.13
CA THR A 170 -34.21 -12.81 15.29
C THR A 170 -35.02 -12.19 14.14
N PHE A 171 -36.02 -12.90 13.65
CA PHE A 171 -36.77 -12.55 12.46
C PHE A 171 -38.24 -12.31 12.77
N SER A 172 -38.89 -11.40 12.01
CA SER A 172 -40.34 -11.33 11.84
C SER A 172 -40.62 -11.45 10.35
N GLY A 173 -41.09 -12.62 9.91
CA GLY A 173 -41.05 -12.99 8.49
C GLY A 173 -39.59 -13.06 7.99
N ASP A 174 -39.31 -12.34 6.91
CA ASP A 174 -37.97 -12.26 6.34
C ASP A 174 -37.14 -11.06 6.85
N ILE A 175 -37.66 -10.27 7.79
CA ILE A 175 -37.01 -9.06 8.29
C ILE A 175 -36.31 -9.38 9.60
N ILE A 176 -35.00 -8.98 9.70
CA ILE A 176 -34.26 -9.09 10.95
C ILE A 176 -34.70 -7.95 11.88
N THR A 177 -35.32 -8.32 13.00
CA THR A 177 -35.87 -7.38 13.98
C THR A 177 -35.03 -7.25 15.24
N GLY A 178 -34.05 -8.14 15.45
CA GLY A 178 -33.22 -8.14 16.64
C GLY A 178 -32.17 -9.23 16.61
N PHE A 179 -31.69 -9.59 17.79
CA PHE A 179 -30.67 -10.64 17.96
C PHE A 179 -30.76 -11.25 19.37
N VAL A 180 -30.29 -12.47 19.49
CA VAL A 180 -29.96 -13.08 20.78
C VAL A 180 -28.46 -13.03 21.00
N ASP A 181 -28.02 -12.50 22.14
CA ASP A 181 -26.60 -12.50 22.55
C ASP A 181 -26.31 -13.80 23.29
N LEU A 182 -25.45 -14.64 22.71
CA LEU A 182 -25.16 -15.98 23.20
C LEU A 182 -24.34 -15.99 24.51
N ALA A 183 -23.52 -14.97 24.76
CA ALA A 183 -22.78 -14.88 26.01
C ALA A 183 -23.62 -14.28 27.16
N LEU A 184 -24.55 -13.38 26.83
CA LEU A 184 -25.46 -12.78 27.80
C LEU A 184 -26.72 -13.60 28.03
N GLU A 185 -27.05 -14.53 27.12
CA GLU A 185 -28.31 -15.30 27.13
C GLU A 185 -29.53 -14.38 27.20
N ARG A 186 -29.57 -13.39 26.30
CA ARG A 186 -30.60 -12.35 26.26
C ARG A 186 -31.00 -12.02 24.84
N ALA A 187 -32.28 -11.88 24.62
CA ALA A 187 -32.86 -11.42 23.36
C ALA A 187 -32.98 -9.88 23.37
N PHE A 188 -32.70 -9.28 22.20
CA PHE A 188 -32.79 -7.85 21.97
C PHE A 188 -33.56 -7.55 20.70
N VAL A 189 -34.40 -6.53 20.74
CA VAL A 189 -35.09 -5.97 19.56
C VAL A 189 -34.43 -4.67 19.19
N TYR A 190 -34.10 -4.50 17.90
CA TYR A 190 -33.50 -3.26 17.39
C TYR A 190 -34.48 -2.09 17.48
N LYS A 191 -33.96 -0.94 17.85
CA LYS A 191 -34.61 0.37 17.73
C LYS A 191 -33.71 1.31 16.96
N GLU A 192 -34.24 1.87 15.90
CA GLU A 192 -33.47 2.79 15.06
C GLU A 192 -32.96 3.98 15.88
N TYR A 193 -31.68 4.30 15.76
CA TYR A 193 -30.99 5.39 16.44
C TYR A 193 -31.11 5.38 17.99
N ALA A 194 -31.55 4.27 18.56
CA ALA A 194 -31.73 4.11 20.01
C ALA A 194 -31.09 2.79 20.50
N PRO A 195 -30.86 2.61 21.81
CA PRO A 195 -30.45 1.33 22.36
C PRO A 195 -31.48 0.24 22.08
N SER A 196 -31.01 -0.96 21.71
CA SER A 196 -31.89 -2.15 21.54
C SER A 196 -32.59 -2.47 22.87
N GLN A 197 -33.85 -2.87 22.79
CA GLN A 197 -34.65 -3.21 23.94
C GLN A 197 -34.46 -4.69 24.30
N VAL A 198 -34.24 -4.99 25.58
CA VAL A 198 -34.24 -6.37 26.09
C VAL A 198 -35.67 -6.92 26.08
N VAL A 199 -35.83 -8.12 25.58
CA VAL A 199 -37.12 -8.85 25.56
C VAL A 199 -36.92 -10.25 26.13
N PRO A 200 -37.98 -10.94 26.58
CA PRO A 200 -37.88 -12.32 27.01
C PRO A 200 -37.34 -13.24 25.91
N LEU A 201 -36.55 -14.23 26.30
CA LEU A 201 -36.03 -15.26 25.43
C LEU A 201 -36.90 -16.49 25.55
N GLU A 202 -37.82 -16.71 24.60
CA GLU A 202 -38.85 -17.74 24.66
C GLU A 202 -39.06 -18.38 23.26
N GLY A 203 -39.68 -19.56 23.26
CA GLY A 203 -40.07 -20.28 22.05
C GLY A 203 -38.86 -20.70 21.18
N ASP A 204 -39.04 -20.71 19.86
CA ASP A 204 -38.04 -21.15 18.87
C ASP A 204 -36.69 -20.40 19.04
N ALA A 205 -36.73 -19.14 19.48
CA ALA A 205 -35.52 -18.36 19.71
C ALA A 205 -34.68 -18.91 20.86
N ALA A 206 -35.29 -19.47 21.90
CA ALA A 206 -34.59 -20.09 23.01
C ALA A 206 -33.93 -21.41 22.63
N ASP A 207 -34.58 -22.22 21.76
CA ASP A 207 -34.03 -23.48 21.28
C ASP A 207 -32.87 -23.27 20.29
N LEU A 208 -32.97 -22.27 19.42
CA LEU A 208 -31.87 -21.85 18.53
C LEU A 208 -30.69 -21.30 19.35
N GLU A 209 -30.97 -20.56 20.43
CA GLU A 209 -29.93 -20.03 21.33
C GLU A 209 -29.16 -21.16 21.97
N LYS A 210 -29.80 -22.16 22.56
CA LYS A 210 -29.13 -23.30 23.20
C LYS A 210 -28.14 -23.98 22.24
N THR A 211 -28.58 -24.25 21.02
CA THR A 211 -27.72 -24.90 20.00
C THR A 211 -26.54 -24.01 19.59
N ALA A 212 -26.80 -22.73 19.31
CA ALA A 212 -25.76 -21.81 18.90
C ALA A 212 -24.77 -21.48 20.05
N ARG A 213 -25.30 -21.37 21.29
CA ARG A 213 -24.46 -21.18 22.49
C ARG A 213 -23.57 -22.40 22.73
N PHE A 214 -24.09 -23.61 22.60
CA PHE A 214 -23.31 -24.83 22.75
C PHE A 214 -22.14 -24.84 21.76
N SER A 215 -22.39 -24.54 20.47
CA SER A 215 -21.32 -24.44 19.46
C SER A 215 -20.31 -23.32 19.76
N MET A 216 -20.76 -22.21 20.32
CA MET A 216 -19.85 -21.15 20.82
C MET A 216 -18.96 -21.68 21.94
N LEU A 217 -19.51 -22.40 22.90
CA LEU A 217 -18.78 -22.94 24.05
C LEU A 217 -17.82 -24.05 23.63
N GLU A 218 -18.21 -24.94 22.69
CA GLU A 218 -17.31 -25.95 22.10
C GLU A 218 -16.07 -25.30 21.49
N THR A 219 -16.26 -24.20 20.73
CA THR A 219 -15.14 -23.49 20.11
C THR A 219 -14.19 -22.87 21.16
N LEU A 220 -14.71 -22.34 22.26
CA LEU A 220 -13.90 -21.83 23.36
C LEU A 220 -13.19 -22.97 24.13
N ALA A 221 -13.86 -24.11 24.29
CA ALA A 221 -13.30 -25.28 24.97
C ALA A 221 -12.11 -25.90 24.21
N ASP A 222 -11.96 -25.67 22.91
CA ASP A 222 -10.74 -26.04 22.15
C ASP A 222 -9.45 -25.47 22.76
N HIS A 223 -9.56 -24.42 23.59
CA HIS A 223 -8.44 -23.69 24.21
C HIS A 223 -8.52 -23.62 25.76
N ASP A 224 -9.46 -24.34 26.38
CA ASP A 224 -9.64 -24.40 27.84
C ASP A 224 -10.12 -25.78 28.30
N ASP A 225 -9.19 -26.54 28.88
CA ASP A 225 -9.44 -27.92 29.34
C ASP A 225 -10.53 -27.99 30.41
N GLU A 226 -10.61 -26.99 31.31
CA GLU A 226 -11.64 -26.94 32.35
C GLU A 226 -13.03 -26.73 31.76
N LEU A 227 -13.16 -25.85 30.76
CA LEU A 227 -14.40 -25.64 30.03
C LEU A 227 -14.79 -26.89 29.24
N MET A 228 -13.83 -27.57 28.62
CA MET A 228 -14.05 -28.84 27.93
C MET A 228 -14.61 -29.92 28.88
N GLU A 229 -14.02 -30.08 30.05
CA GLU A 229 -14.48 -31.04 31.06
C GLU A 229 -15.92 -30.73 31.50
N GLN A 230 -16.22 -29.44 31.79
CA GLN A 230 -17.59 -29.02 32.14
C GLN A 230 -18.61 -29.34 31.05
N LEU A 231 -18.27 -29.12 29.77
CA LEU A 231 -19.17 -29.43 28.66
C LEU A 231 -19.39 -30.93 28.49
N LEU A 232 -18.37 -31.77 28.68
CA LEU A 232 -18.49 -33.23 28.64
C LEU A 232 -19.33 -33.79 29.76
N GLU A 233 -19.37 -33.13 30.92
CA GLU A 233 -20.20 -33.48 32.07
C GLU A 233 -21.60 -32.84 32.03
N ASP A 234 -21.95 -32.15 30.93
CA ASP A 234 -23.24 -31.40 30.78
C ASP A 234 -23.46 -30.34 31.85
N ILE A 235 -22.36 -29.76 32.35
CA ILE A 235 -22.35 -28.67 33.33
C ILE A 235 -22.36 -27.32 32.60
N GLN A 236 -23.33 -26.46 32.93
CA GLN A 236 -23.44 -25.10 32.38
C GLN A 236 -22.33 -24.22 32.97
N PRO A 237 -21.39 -23.67 32.18
CA PRO A 237 -20.34 -22.80 32.68
C PRO A 237 -20.93 -21.46 33.17
N PRO A 238 -20.37 -20.88 34.26
CA PRO A 238 -20.75 -19.54 34.73
C PRO A 238 -20.49 -18.49 33.66
N ARG A 239 -21.36 -17.48 33.56
CA ARG A 239 -21.20 -16.38 32.57
C ARG A 239 -19.85 -15.68 32.67
N ASP A 240 -19.37 -15.44 33.89
CA ASP A 240 -18.08 -14.78 34.09
C ASP A 240 -16.92 -15.58 33.48
N LYS A 241 -16.94 -16.93 33.61
CA LYS A 241 -15.98 -17.82 32.97
C LYS A 241 -16.01 -17.69 31.44
N VAL A 242 -17.20 -17.72 30.86
CA VAL A 242 -17.36 -17.55 29.38
C VAL A 242 -16.81 -16.21 28.90
N PHE A 243 -17.03 -15.12 29.65
CA PHE A 243 -16.45 -13.82 29.31
C PHE A 243 -14.94 -13.74 29.54
N ASP A 244 -14.39 -14.47 30.50
CA ASP A 244 -12.97 -14.55 30.74
C ASP A 244 -12.26 -15.30 29.60
N ASP A 245 -12.83 -16.40 29.12
CA ASP A 245 -12.34 -17.16 27.99
C ASP A 245 -12.41 -16.34 26.69
N LEU A 246 -13.57 -15.76 26.39
CA LEU A 246 -13.72 -14.86 25.24
C LEU A 246 -12.69 -13.72 25.24
N ARG A 247 -12.38 -13.14 26.38
CA ARG A 247 -11.41 -12.08 26.57
C ARG A 247 -9.98 -12.56 26.36
N ARG A 248 -9.63 -13.71 26.96
CA ARG A 248 -8.32 -14.34 26.81
C ARG A 248 -8.04 -14.72 25.36
N GLU A 249 -8.96 -15.44 24.76
CA GLU A 249 -8.79 -15.99 23.40
C GLU A 249 -8.82 -14.91 22.32
N LEU A 250 -9.63 -13.86 22.50
CA LEU A 250 -9.57 -12.67 21.63
C LEU A 250 -8.19 -11.99 21.72
N ARG A 251 -7.64 -11.81 22.94
CA ARG A 251 -6.31 -11.19 23.14
C ARG A 251 -5.19 -12.01 22.52
N GLU A 252 -5.28 -13.31 22.61
CA GLU A 252 -4.29 -14.25 22.06
C GLU A 252 -4.47 -14.49 20.56
N GLY A 253 -5.58 -14.01 19.98
CA GLY A 253 -5.90 -14.17 18.57
C GLY A 253 -6.35 -15.57 18.17
N LEU A 254 -6.78 -16.37 19.15
CA LEU A 254 -7.24 -17.76 18.96
C LEU A 254 -8.63 -17.83 18.36
N VAL A 255 -9.50 -16.88 18.72
CA VAL A 255 -10.85 -16.76 18.16
C VAL A 255 -11.13 -15.35 17.65
N CYS A 256 -12.04 -15.24 16.71
CA CYS A 256 -12.54 -13.97 16.19
C CYS A 256 -14.05 -13.87 16.39
N PRO A 257 -14.51 -13.07 17.38
CA PRO A 257 -15.95 -12.90 17.64
C PRO A 257 -16.66 -12.21 16.48
N VAL A 258 -17.85 -12.69 16.15
CA VAL A 258 -18.72 -12.14 15.09
C VAL A 258 -19.93 -11.49 15.74
N LEU A 259 -20.06 -10.17 15.55
CA LEU A 259 -21.21 -9.35 15.89
C LEU A 259 -21.90 -8.90 14.61
N MET A 260 -23.16 -8.48 14.72
CA MET A 260 -23.94 -8.06 13.56
C MET A 260 -24.76 -6.80 13.83
N GLY A 261 -25.08 -6.08 12.75
CA GLY A 261 -25.87 -4.87 12.86
C GLY A 261 -26.09 -4.15 11.54
N THR A 262 -26.69 -2.96 11.65
CA THR A 262 -26.89 -2.03 10.53
C THR A 262 -26.39 -0.66 10.96
N ALA A 263 -25.19 -0.30 10.54
CA ALA A 263 -24.54 0.95 10.92
C ALA A 263 -25.37 2.18 10.51
N ALA A 264 -26.03 2.14 9.34
CA ALA A 264 -26.86 3.24 8.85
C ALA A 264 -28.06 3.56 9.79
N ARG A 265 -28.55 2.59 10.58
CA ARG A 265 -29.62 2.73 11.55
C ARG A 265 -29.13 2.71 13.00
N ALA A 266 -27.81 2.72 13.21
CA ALA A 266 -27.13 2.54 14.49
C ALA A 266 -27.50 1.24 15.25
N ASN A 267 -28.04 0.21 14.55
CA ASN A 267 -28.36 -1.09 15.11
C ASN A 267 -27.09 -1.90 15.38
N GLY A 268 -27.00 -2.52 16.57
CA GLY A 268 -25.84 -3.32 16.99
C GLY A 268 -24.65 -2.50 17.52
N VAL A 269 -24.59 -1.19 17.26
CA VAL A 269 -23.42 -0.32 17.56
C VAL A 269 -23.14 -0.26 19.07
N LEU A 270 -24.16 -0.13 19.92
CA LEU A 270 -23.97 -0.12 21.36
C LEU A 270 -23.41 -1.45 21.89
N ARG A 271 -23.81 -2.58 21.27
CA ARG A 271 -23.28 -3.89 21.64
C ARG A 271 -21.80 -4.02 21.24
N LEU A 272 -21.45 -3.55 20.05
CA LEU A 272 -20.04 -3.48 19.60
C LEU A 272 -19.21 -2.63 20.57
N LEU A 273 -19.65 -1.42 20.94
CA LEU A 273 -18.95 -0.55 21.89
C LEU A 273 -18.76 -1.23 23.26
N LYS A 274 -19.77 -1.97 23.74
CA LYS A 274 -19.65 -2.74 24.97
C LYS A 274 -18.69 -3.91 24.85
N ALA A 275 -18.67 -4.61 23.71
CA ALA A 275 -17.69 -5.66 23.43
C ALA A 275 -16.26 -5.09 23.42
N LEU A 276 -16.03 -4.00 22.71
CA LEU A 276 -14.74 -3.30 22.71
C LEU A 276 -14.31 -2.87 24.12
N ARG A 277 -15.25 -2.38 24.92
CA ARG A 277 -14.96 -1.94 26.29
C ARG A 277 -14.58 -3.08 27.25
N HIS A 278 -15.26 -4.21 27.13
CA HIS A 278 -15.12 -5.31 28.10
C HIS A 278 -14.16 -6.40 27.65
N GLU A 279 -13.99 -6.60 26.35
CA GLU A 279 -13.30 -7.76 25.79
C GLU A 279 -11.98 -7.39 25.09
N SER A 280 -11.88 -6.19 24.46
CA SER A 280 -10.65 -5.82 23.77
C SER A 280 -9.48 -5.55 24.74
N PRO A 281 -8.25 -5.86 24.32
CA PRO A 281 -7.04 -5.50 25.07
C PRO A 281 -6.87 -3.97 25.15
N GLY A 282 -5.87 -3.55 25.91
CA GLY A 282 -5.48 -2.16 26.05
C GLY A 282 -4.02 -1.93 25.67
N VAL A 283 -3.55 -0.69 25.90
CA VAL A 283 -2.19 -0.28 25.56
C VAL A 283 -1.09 -1.15 26.17
N ALA A 284 -1.32 -1.74 27.35
CA ALA A 284 -0.32 -2.61 27.99
C ALA A 284 -0.07 -3.88 27.17
N ASP A 285 -1.13 -4.47 26.59
CA ASP A 285 -1.02 -5.64 25.72
C ASP A 285 -0.32 -5.27 24.40
N THR A 286 -0.65 -4.11 23.84
CA THR A 286 -0.01 -3.58 22.63
C THR A 286 1.47 -3.28 22.86
N ALA A 287 1.81 -2.62 23.95
CA ALA A 287 3.20 -2.35 24.33
C ALA A 287 4.00 -3.65 24.53
N LYS A 288 3.40 -4.65 25.20
CA LYS A 288 4.01 -5.99 25.34
C LYS A 288 4.24 -6.66 23.98
N ARG A 289 3.26 -6.64 23.07
CA ARG A 289 3.38 -7.18 21.71
C ARG A 289 4.52 -6.53 20.92
N LEU A 290 4.72 -5.23 21.09
CA LEU A 290 5.78 -4.44 20.46
C LEU A 290 7.12 -4.48 21.21
N GLY A 291 7.20 -5.13 22.37
CA GLY A 291 8.43 -5.19 23.17
C GLY A 291 8.78 -3.90 23.90
N VAL A 292 7.81 -2.97 24.05
CA VAL A 292 8.01 -1.72 24.82
C VAL A 292 7.97 -2.02 26.31
N LYS A 293 9.07 -1.67 27.01
CA LYS A 293 9.15 -1.81 28.46
C LYS A 293 8.46 -0.65 29.16
N SER A 294 7.80 -0.92 30.28
CA SER A 294 7.29 0.13 31.16
C SER A 294 8.45 1.00 31.64
N GLY A 295 8.38 2.30 31.43
CA GLY A 295 9.43 3.26 31.79
C GLY A 295 8.88 4.67 31.89
N SER A 296 9.73 5.60 32.38
CA SER A 296 9.42 7.02 32.49
C SER A 296 9.56 7.76 31.16
N ASP A 297 10.41 7.26 30.26
CA ASP A 297 10.67 7.91 28.99
C ASP A 297 9.50 7.70 28.02
N ALA A 298 9.12 8.78 27.33
CA ALA A 298 8.03 8.71 26.38
C ALA A 298 8.45 7.90 25.14
N VAL A 299 7.64 6.90 24.80
CA VAL A 299 7.76 6.11 23.57
C VAL A 299 6.45 6.20 22.81
N GLY A 300 6.52 6.54 21.53
CA GLY A 300 5.37 6.64 20.66
C GLY A 300 5.63 5.99 19.30
N TYR A 301 4.55 5.67 18.61
CA TYR A 301 4.57 5.15 17.24
C TYR A 301 3.79 6.10 16.32
N VAL A 302 4.39 6.50 15.20
CA VAL A 302 3.78 7.42 14.23
C VAL A 302 2.80 6.66 13.35
N LEU A 303 1.51 6.89 13.60
CA LEU A 303 0.41 6.28 12.83
C LEU A 303 0.26 6.90 11.43
N LYS A 304 0.41 8.22 11.34
CA LYS A 304 0.23 8.98 10.10
C LYS A 304 0.95 10.32 10.17
N THR A 305 1.56 10.72 9.08
CA THR A 305 2.09 12.07 8.87
C THR A 305 1.18 12.84 7.92
N MET A 306 0.93 14.12 8.19
CA MET A 306 0.08 15.01 7.41
C MET A 306 0.71 16.39 7.29
N HIS A 307 0.52 17.06 6.16
CA HIS A 307 0.85 18.47 5.95
C HIS A 307 -0.42 19.31 5.91
N THR A 308 -0.56 20.24 6.84
CA THR A 308 -1.72 21.14 6.88
C THR A 308 -1.42 22.44 6.13
N THR A 309 -2.44 23.09 5.60
CA THR A 309 -2.29 24.36 4.85
C THR A 309 -1.72 25.50 5.70
N HIS A 310 -1.94 25.48 7.00
CA HIS A 310 -1.55 26.57 7.91
C HIS A 310 -0.68 26.14 9.10
N GLY A 311 -0.66 24.86 9.46
CA GLY A 311 -0.01 24.34 10.67
C GLY A 311 1.34 23.66 10.46
N GLY A 312 1.81 23.53 9.23
CA GLY A 312 3.00 22.75 8.93
C GLY A 312 2.77 21.23 9.05
N LYS A 313 3.83 20.50 9.38
CA LYS A 313 3.79 19.04 9.54
C LYS A 313 3.14 18.66 10.87
N MET A 314 2.22 17.71 10.81
CA MET A 314 1.57 17.10 11.95
C MET A 314 1.76 15.58 11.90
N SER A 315 2.12 14.99 13.03
CA SER A 315 2.32 13.56 13.17
C SER A 315 1.32 12.99 14.17
N VAL A 316 0.46 12.09 13.73
CA VAL A 316 -0.46 11.34 14.60
C VAL A 316 0.33 10.24 15.28
N VAL A 317 0.40 10.27 16.59
CA VAL A 317 1.26 9.39 17.40
C VAL A 317 0.44 8.64 18.43
N ARG A 318 0.62 7.33 18.49
CA ARG A 318 0.14 6.49 19.60
C ARG A 318 1.20 6.46 20.70
N MET A 319 0.86 6.92 21.89
CA MET A 319 1.73 6.84 23.05
C MET A 319 1.71 5.43 23.66
N LEU A 320 2.87 4.79 23.72
CA LEU A 320 3.04 3.41 24.24
C LEU A 320 3.67 3.38 25.63
N ALA A 321 4.47 4.40 25.97
CA ALA A 321 5.05 4.58 27.30
C ALA A 321 5.22 6.06 27.62
N GLY A 322 5.34 6.41 28.90
CA GLY A 322 5.65 7.75 29.38
C GLY A 322 4.59 8.81 29.06
N GLN A 323 5.03 10.06 29.04
CA GLN A 323 4.20 11.24 28.78
C GLN A 323 4.97 12.23 27.89
N ALA A 324 4.27 12.90 26.96
CA ALA A 324 4.86 13.90 26.08
C ALA A 324 3.96 15.13 25.93
N GLY A 325 4.56 16.30 25.88
CA GLY A 325 3.86 17.58 25.75
C GLY A 325 4.66 18.61 24.98
N ASP A 326 4.18 19.86 24.99
CA ASP A 326 4.90 20.97 24.37
C ASP A 326 6.34 21.03 24.87
N GLY A 327 7.28 21.15 23.94
CA GLY A 327 8.71 21.20 24.26
C GLY A 327 9.41 19.86 24.40
N THR A 328 8.70 18.72 24.36
CA THR A 328 9.33 17.40 24.32
C THR A 328 10.09 17.23 23.03
N THR A 329 11.36 16.85 23.11
CA THR A 329 12.19 16.49 21.94
C THR A 329 12.14 14.99 21.77
N PHE A 330 11.83 14.55 20.55
CA PHE A 330 11.83 13.15 20.17
C PHE A 330 13.00 12.80 19.27
N LEU A 331 13.51 11.60 19.48
CA LEU A 331 14.48 10.92 18.62
C LEU A 331 13.76 9.83 17.79
N THR A 332 14.20 9.60 16.57
CA THR A 332 13.95 8.40 15.78
C THR A 332 15.21 7.50 15.81
N ASP A 333 15.15 6.35 15.14
CA ASP A 333 16.30 5.46 14.97
C ASP A 333 17.46 6.13 14.18
N ASP A 334 17.14 7.08 13.31
CA ASP A 334 18.11 7.71 12.40
C ASP A 334 18.61 9.07 12.91
N ASP A 335 17.77 9.85 13.67
CA ASP A 335 18.13 11.25 14.04
C ASP A 335 17.12 11.86 15.04
N GLU A 336 17.31 13.13 15.36
CA GLU A 336 16.31 13.92 16.10
C GLU A 336 15.08 14.17 15.21
N ALA A 337 13.92 13.65 15.63
CA ALA A 337 12.65 13.85 14.92
C ALA A 337 12.17 15.31 14.96
N GLY A 338 12.52 16.02 16.03
CA GLY A 338 12.14 17.40 16.28
C GLY A 338 11.56 17.62 17.67
N ARG A 339 11.18 18.88 17.94
CA ARG A 339 10.60 19.33 19.20
C ARG A 339 9.11 19.61 19.03
N VAL A 340 8.29 19.00 19.87
CA VAL A 340 6.83 19.19 19.87
C VAL A 340 6.49 20.66 20.11
N ALA A 341 5.73 21.28 19.22
CA ALA A 341 5.24 22.66 19.32
C ALA A 341 3.73 22.75 19.66
N GLY A 342 3.08 21.63 19.85
CA GLY A 342 1.67 21.55 20.23
C GLY A 342 1.16 20.12 20.21
N VAL A 343 0.25 19.83 21.14
CA VAL A 343 -0.45 18.55 21.26
C VAL A 343 -1.92 18.76 20.92
N PHE A 344 -2.46 17.96 20.02
CA PHE A 344 -3.84 18.12 19.54
C PHE A 344 -4.61 16.80 19.60
N LYS A 345 -5.87 16.90 20.02
CA LYS A 345 -6.87 15.86 19.88
C LYS A 345 -7.53 16.00 18.52
N LEU A 346 -7.79 14.89 17.83
CA LEU A 346 -8.36 14.88 16.49
C LEU A 346 -9.79 14.33 16.47
N LEU A 347 -10.63 14.98 15.67
CA LEU A 347 -11.95 14.52 15.28
C LEU A 347 -12.13 14.81 13.77
N GLY A 348 -11.70 13.88 12.91
CA GLY A 348 -11.59 14.11 11.49
C GLY A 348 -10.59 15.24 11.18
N GLN A 349 -11.03 16.26 10.46
CA GLN A 349 -10.22 17.45 10.16
C GLN A 349 -10.17 18.46 11.33
N SER A 350 -11.06 18.34 12.31
CA SER A 350 -11.03 19.23 13.47
C SER A 350 -9.92 18.83 14.43
N SER A 351 -9.16 19.82 14.89
CA SER A 351 -8.10 19.64 15.86
C SER A 351 -8.30 20.57 17.03
N GLU A 352 -8.23 20.05 18.24
CA GLU A 352 -8.34 20.79 19.49
C GLU A 352 -7.03 20.73 20.26
N LYS A 353 -6.45 21.89 20.60
CA LYS A 353 -5.23 21.94 21.41
C LYS A 353 -5.50 21.41 22.81
N ARG A 354 -4.59 20.60 23.33
CA ARG A 354 -4.71 19.99 24.67
C ARG A 354 -3.39 19.99 25.43
N GLY A 355 -3.44 19.59 26.67
CA GLY A 355 -2.27 19.31 27.50
C GLY A 355 -1.50 18.07 27.04
N PRO A 356 -0.46 17.67 27.84
CA PRO A 356 0.39 16.53 27.50
C PRO A 356 -0.38 15.25 27.21
N ALA A 357 0.13 14.45 26.29
CA ALA A 357 -0.37 13.11 25.99
C ALA A 357 0.21 12.08 26.95
N THR A 358 -0.61 11.13 27.39
CA THR A 358 -0.25 10.04 28.29
C THR A 358 -0.31 8.68 27.59
N VAL A 359 0.18 7.65 28.27
CA VAL A 359 0.17 6.28 27.78
C VAL A 359 -1.21 5.86 27.29
N GLY A 360 -1.28 5.30 26.11
CA GLY A 360 -2.50 4.79 25.48
C GLY A 360 -3.30 5.83 24.72
N GLU A 361 -2.94 7.10 24.73
CA GLU A 361 -3.60 8.12 23.90
C GLU A 361 -3.00 8.18 22.51
N SER A 362 -3.87 8.45 21.52
CA SER A 362 -3.45 8.80 20.16
C SER A 362 -3.72 10.28 19.95
N VAL A 363 -2.66 11.05 19.70
CA VAL A 363 -2.69 12.50 19.56
C VAL A 363 -1.92 12.95 18.33
N SER A 364 -2.13 14.17 17.90
CA SER A 364 -1.30 14.77 16.87
C SER A 364 -0.28 15.72 17.50
N PHE A 365 1.00 15.52 17.18
CA PHE A 365 2.09 16.42 17.53
C PHE A 365 2.44 17.31 16.34
N ALA A 366 2.58 18.62 16.59
CA ALA A 366 2.99 19.57 15.57
C ALA A 366 4.53 19.71 15.54
N LYS A 367 5.06 19.97 14.35
CA LYS A 367 6.48 20.28 14.07
C LYS A 367 7.50 19.18 14.38
N LEU A 368 7.13 17.94 14.23
CA LEU A 368 8.09 16.83 14.16
C LEU A 368 8.54 16.68 12.69
N GLU A 369 9.46 17.54 12.25
CA GLU A 369 9.76 17.72 10.81
C GLU A 369 10.38 16.47 10.17
N LYS A 370 11.16 15.69 10.92
CA LYS A 370 11.82 14.48 10.39
C LYS A 370 11.05 13.18 10.66
N ALA A 371 10.01 13.21 11.52
CA ALA A 371 9.20 12.03 11.80
C ALA A 371 8.40 11.59 10.57
N LYS A 372 8.39 10.30 10.28
CA LYS A 372 7.67 9.67 9.17
C LYS A 372 6.65 8.68 9.69
N THR A 373 5.65 8.35 8.87
CA THR A 373 4.70 7.28 9.17
C THR A 373 5.44 5.96 9.40
N GLY A 374 5.13 5.29 10.51
CA GLY A 374 5.78 4.04 10.93
C GLY A 374 7.01 4.21 11.82
N ASP A 375 7.47 5.44 12.07
CA ASP A 375 8.63 5.67 12.94
C ASP A 375 8.29 5.43 14.41
N THR A 376 9.32 4.99 15.13
CA THR A 376 9.34 4.92 16.58
C THR A 376 9.93 6.21 17.15
N LEU A 377 9.18 6.89 17.98
CA LEU A 377 9.61 8.11 18.67
C LEU A 377 10.00 7.79 20.12
N SER A 378 11.12 8.32 20.57
CA SER A 378 11.54 8.21 21.97
C SER A 378 12.05 9.56 22.51
N ALA A 379 11.71 9.88 23.75
CA ALA A 379 12.17 11.10 24.43
C ALA A 379 13.33 10.85 25.39
N GLY A 380 13.96 9.68 25.32
CA GLY A 380 15.11 9.32 26.14
C GLY A 380 16.43 9.91 25.62
N LYS A 381 17.52 9.61 26.31
CA LYS A 381 18.88 10.02 25.88
C LYS A 381 19.38 9.25 24.66
N GLN A 382 18.81 8.10 24.39
CA GLN A 382 19.12 7.24 23.23
C GLN A 382 17.84 6.87 22.51
N PRO A 383 17.88 6.67 21.18
CA PRO A 383 16.75 6.19 20.41
C PRO A 383 16.26 4.85 20.94
N HIS A 384 14.95 4.66 20.97
CA HIS A 384 14.36 3.34 21.17
C HIS A 384 14.55 2.52 19.90
N PRO A 385 14.89 1.23 19.97
CA PRO A 385 14.91 0.36 18.78
C PRO A 385 13.59 0.45 18.01
N PRO A 386 13.62 0.35 16.67
CA PRO A 386 12.40 0.36 15.86
C PRO A 386 11.41 -0.70 16.32
N LEU A 387 10.17 -0.30 16.61
CA LEU A 387 9.13 -1.21 17.10
C LEU A 387 8.59 -2.13 15.99
N ALA A 388 8.25 -1.51 14.87
CA ALA A 388 7.76 -2.20 13.69
C ALA A 388 7.79 -1.23 12.51
N LYS A 389 8.25 -1.68 11.36
CA LYS A 389 8.23 -0.90 10.13
C LYS A 389 7.47 -1.68 9.06
N VAL A 390 6.33 -1.14 8.65
CA VAL A 390 5.51 -1.74 7.60
C VAL A 390 5.89 -1.12 6.27
N ALA A 391 6.60 -1.88 5.44
CA ALA A 391 6.91 -1.42 4.09
C ALA A 391 5.64 -1.31 3.23
N PRO A 392 5.49 -0.28 2.39
CA PRO A 392 4.42 -0.24 1.40
C PRO A 392 4.56 -1.39 0.41
N TYR A 393 3.43 -1.80 -0.18
CA TYR A 393 3.49 -2.73 -1.30
C TYR A 393 4.19 -2.09 -2.49
N PRO A 394 4.92 -2.88 -3.32
CA PRO A 394 5.48 -2.39 -4.57
C PRO A 394 4.39 -1.69 -5.41
N PRO A 395 4.68 -0.54 -6.02
CA PRO A 395 3.71 0.13 -6.86
C PRO A 395 3.49 -0.64 -8.16
N VAL A 396 2.28 -0.53 -8.73
CA VAL A 396 1.84 -1.32 -9.88
C VAL A 396 1.38 -0.48 -11.07
N LEU A 397 1.28 0.84 -10.90
CA LEU A 397 0.86 1.76 -11.95
C LEU A 397 1.72 3.02 -11.93
N ALA A 398 2.09 3.50 -13.12
CA ALA A 398 2.91 4.68 -13.30
C ALA A 398 2.27 5.70 -14.25
N ILE A 399 2.51 6.98 -13.96
CA ILE A 399 2.24 8.10 -14.87
C ILE A 399 3.46 9.02 -14.92
N ALA A 400 3.79 9.51 -16.09
CA ALA A 400 4.73 10.61 -16.24
C ALA A 400 3.98 11.94 -16.04
N ILE A 401 4.55 12.84 -15.25
CA ILE A 401 3.95 14.12 -14.92
C ILE A 401 4.92 15.25 -15.17
N SER A 402 4.39 16.40 -15.55
CA SER A 402 5.13 17.65 -15.68
C SER A 402 4.24 18.84 -15.29
N ALA A 403 4.83 19.91 -14.80
CA ALA A 403 4.07 21.14 -14.64
C ALA A 403 3.69 21.72 -16.01
N LYS A 404 2.47 22.25 -16.15
CA LYS A 404 2.07 22.95 -17.38
C LYS A 404 2.90 24.20 -17.63
N GLU A 405 3.33 24.86 -16.56
CA GLU A 405 4.16 26.06 -16.62
C GLU A 405 5.51 25.78 -15.97
N ARG A 406 6.61 25.99 -16.69
CA ARG A 406 8.01 25.76 -16.21
C ARG A 406 8.33 26.45 -14.87
N LYS A 407 7.70 27.59 -14.59
CA LYS A 407 7.89 28.29 -13.29
C LYS A 407 7.48 27.45 -12.07
N ASP A 408 6.63 26.45 -12.28
CA ASP A 408 6.08 25.61 -11.22
C ASP A 408 6.88 24.31 -11.00
N ASP A 409 7.93 24.02 -11.79
CA ASP A 409 8.74 22.79 -11.68
C ASP A 409 9.35 22.59 -10.29
N VAL A 410 9.90 23.66 -9.70
CA VAL A 410 10.47 23.59 -8.34
C VAL A 410 9.41 23.31 -7.29
N LYS A 411 8.24 23.97 -7.43
CA LYS A 411 7.08 23.74 -6.53
C LYS A 411 6.56 22.32 -6.68
N LEU A 412 6.51 21.80 -7.92
CA LEU A 412 6.09 20.43 -8.19
C LEU A 412 6.97 19.43 -7.43
N GLY A 413 8.30 19.57 -7.51
CA GLY A 413 9.23 18.71 -6.77
C GLY A 413 9.00 18.75 -5.25
N GLN A 414 8.79 19.93 -4.68
CA GLN A 414 8.49 20.07 -3.25
C GLN A 414 7.14 19.47 -2.86
N ALA A 415 6.10 19.67 -3.68
CA ALA A 415 4.78 19.13 -3.45
C ALA A 415 4.76 17.60 -3.53
N LEU A 416 5.48 17.03 -4.50
CA LEU A 416 5.64 15.59 -4.65
C LEU A 416 6.31 14.96 -3.42
N ASN A 417 7.39 15.56 -2.91
CA ASN A 417 8.05 15.06 -1.70
C ASN A 417 7.10 15.07 -0.49
N ARG A 418 6.27 16.10 -0.33
CA ARG A 418 5.27 16.15 0.75
C ARG A 418 4.19 15.07 0.58
N LEU A 419 3.72 14.83 -0.66
CA LEU A 419 2.77 13.73 -0.93
C LEU A 419 3.36 12.36 -0.58
N ALA A 420 4.63 12.12 -0.93
CA ALA A 420 5.32 10.88 -0.59
C ALA A 420 5.58 10.72 0.93
N GLU A 421 5.73 11.83 1.67
CA GLU A 421 5.77 11.79 3.14
C GLU A 421 4.42 11.45 3.77
N GLU A 422 3.32 11.97 3.21
CA GLU A 422 1.96 11.66 3.66
C GLU A 422 1.54 10.23 3.29
N ASP A 423 1.97 9.76 2.13
CA ASP A 423 1.67 8.43 1.60
C ASP A 423 2.94 7.74 1.08
N PRO A 424 3.61 6.93 1.92
CA PRO A 424 4.81 6.20 1.53
C PRO A 424 4.61 5.17 0.41
N SER A 425 3.37 4.85 0.01
CA SER A 425 3.08 3.98 -1.13
C SER A 425 3.21 4.67 -2.50
N ILE A 426 3.41 6.00 -2.49
CA ILE A 426 3.77 6.79 -3.66
C ILE A 426 5.30 6.76 -3.83
N THR A 427 5.76 6.44 -5.03
CA THR A 427 7.19 6.47 -5.39
C THR A 427 7.41 7.45 -6.54
N ILE A 428 8.44 8.30 -6.41
CA ILE A 428 8.81 9.29 -7.42
C ILE A 428 10.14 8.87 -8.03
N VAL A 429 10.16 8.71 -9.35
CA VAL A 429 11.36 8.34 -10.09
C VAL A 429 11.65 9.42 -11.13
N HIS A 430 12.87 9.95 -11.11
CA HIS A 430 13.39 10.81 -12.15
C HIS A 430 14.11 9.95 -13.18
N ASN A 431 13.61 9.88 -14.39
CA ASN A 431 14.27 9.14 -15.46
C ASN A 431 15.33 10.04 -16.11
N PRO A 432 16.63 9.74 -15.98
CA PRO A 432 17.70 10.60 -16.49
C PRO A 432 17.82 10.56 -18.02
N GLU A 433 17.27 9.54 -18.69
CA GLU A 433 17.34 9.39 -20.14
C GLU A 433 16.21 10.15 -20.85
N THR A 434 14.98 10.06 -20.30
CA THR A 434 13.80 10.72 -20.88
C THR A 434 13.50 12.08 -20.23
N HIS A 435 14.22 12.43 -19.15
CA HIS A 435 13.98 13.60 -18.31
C HIS A 435 12.56 13.68 -17.74
N GLU A 436 11.87 12.54 -17.68
CA GLU A 436 10.52 12.45 -17.13
C GLU A 436 10.56 12.31 -15.61
N VAL A 437 9.59 12.94 -14.96
CA VAL A 437 9.23 12.66 -13.57
C VAL A 437 8.09 11.64 -13.58
N VAL A 438 8.37 10.44 -13.13
CA VAL A 438 7.42 9.32 -13.11
C VAL A 438 6.89 9.13 -11.70
N LEU A 439 5.58 9.25 -11.55
CA LEU A 439 4.85 9.00 -10.32
C LEU A 439 4.29 7.58 -10.35
N TRP A 440 4.72 6.76 -9.40
CA TRP A 440 4.28 5.39 -9.21
C TRP A 440 3.33 5.28 -8.05
N GLY A 441 2.27 4.46 -8.18
CA GLY A 441 1.28 4.23 -7.15
C GLY A 441 0.59 2.86 -7.25
N GLN A 442 -0.43 2.70 -6.41
CA GLN A 442 -1.13 1.43 -6.22
C GLN A 442 -2.31 1.22 -7.20
N GLY A 443 -2.64 2.21 -8.02
CA GLY A 443 -3.70 2.12 -9.00
C GLY A 443 -4.18 3.47 -9.52
N GLU A 444 -5.20 3.43 -10.37
CA GLU A 444 -5.68 4.63 -11.08
C GLU A 444 -6.27 5.68 -10.14
N MET A 445 -7.10 5.25 -9.18
CA MET A 445 -7.70 6.15 -8.21
C MET A 445 -6.66 6.76 -7.29
N HIS A 446 -5.67 5.98 -6.87
CA HIS A 446 -4.56 6.44 -6.04
C HIS A 446 -3.77 7.58 -6.72
N LEU A 447 -3.35 7.36 -7.98
CA LEU A 447 -2.63 8.39 -8.74
C LEU A 447 -3.51 9.59 -9.11
N ARG A 448 -4.81 9.37 -9.33
CA ARG A 448 -5.78 10.44 -9.57
C ARG A 448 -5.88 11.35 -8.35
N VAL A 449 -6.09 10.80 -7.17
CA VAL A 449 -6.15 11.55 -5.90
C VAL A 449 -4.84 12.30 -5.64
N ALA A 450 -3.67 11.66 -5.85
CA ALA A 450 -2.38 12.31 -5.72
C ALA A 450 -2.26 13.55 -6.63
N THR A 451 -2.69 13.43 -7.88
CA THR A 451 -2.63 14.54 -8.85
C THR A 451 -3.70 15.61 -8.61
N GLU A 452 -4.88 15.26 -8.12
CA GLU A 452 -5.90 16.23 -7.66
C GLU A 452 -5.37 17.08 -6.49
N ARG A 453 -4.66 16.45 -5.54
CA ARG A 453 -3.99 17.14 -4.43
C ARG A 453 -2.94 18.16 -4.89
N LEU A 454 -2.18 17.86 -5.97
CA LEU A 454 -1.25 18.82 -6.56
C LEU A 454 -1.98 20.09 -7.04
N GLY A 455 -3.14 19.93 -7.67
CA GLY A 455 -4.00 21.05 -8.08
C GLY A 455 -4.64 21.79 -6.89
N ASP A 456 -5.35 21.06 -6.04
CA ASP A 456 -6.21 21.63 -5.01
C ASP A 456 -5.46 22.22 -3.81
N ARG A 457 -4.40 21.53 -3.33
CA ARG A 457 -3.64 21.93 -2.14
C ARG A 457 -2.46 22.85 -2.49
N TYR A 458 -1.81 22.61 -3.65
CA TYR A 458 -0.57 23.31 -4.02
C TYR A 458 -0.75 24.29 -5.19
N GLY A 459 -1.91 24.29 -5.85
CA GLY A 459 -2.22 25.19 -6.98
C GLY A 459 -1.36 24.92 -8.22
N ILE A 460 -0.92 23.69 -8.43
CA ILE A 460 -0.03 23.29 -9.53
C ILE A 460 -0.84 22.57 -10.60
N ALA A 461 -0.96 23.19 -11.77
CA ALA A 461 -1.54 22.54 -12.93
C ALA A 461 -0.52 21.61 -13.57
N ILE A 462 -0.89 20.34 -13.75
CA ILE A 462 -0.01 19.30 -14.32
C ILE A 462 -0.53 18.76 -15.64
N GLU A 463 0.39 18.25 -16.45
CA GLU A 463 0.12 17.34 -17.56
C GLU A 463 0.45 15.92 -17.15
N ARG A 464 -0.34 14.97 -17.63
CA ARG A 464 -0.14 13.54 -17.41
C ARG A 464 0.11 12.85 -18.73
N ARG A 465 1.07 11.94 -18.76
CA ARG A 465 1.39 11.12 -19.94
C ARG A 465 1.67 9.69 -19.48
N THR A 466 1.59 8.75 -20.42
CA THR A 466 2.13 7.41 -20.20
C THR A 466 3.65 7.52 -20.15
N PRO A 467 4.33 6.89 -19.18
CA PRO A 467 5.79 6.87 -19.12
C PRO A 467 6.40 6.27 -20.40
N SER A 468 7.52 6.81 -20.80
CA SER A 468 8.25 6.31 -21.96
C SER A 468 8.83 4.92 -21.68
N VAL A 469 8.63 3.99 -22.62
CA VAL A 469 9.23 2.64 -22.55
C VAL A 469 10.72 2.71 -22.88
N GLY A 470 11.53 1.97 -22.15
CA GLY A 470 12.98 1.94 -22.31
C GLY A 470 13.48 1.16 -23.52
N TYR A 471 12.97 1.49 -24.72
CA TYR A 471 13.46 0.86 -25.95
C TYR A 471 14.95 1.08 -26.17
N ARG A 472 15.61 0.08 -26.82
CA ARG A 472 17.01 0.12 -27.24
C ARG A 472 17.09 -0.32 -28.69
N GLU A 473 18.25 -0.19 -29.29
CA GLU A 473 18.56 -0.80 -30.56
C GLU A 473 19.91 -1.53 -30.52
N THR A 474 20.06 -2.47 -31.43
CA THR A 474 21.29 -3.22 -31.61
C THR A 474 21.48 -3.56 -33.09
N ILE A 475 22.55 -4.25 -33.38
CA ILE A 475 22.92 -4.61 -34.75
C ILE A 475 22.95 -6.12 -34.95
N ARG A 476 22.70 -6.58 -36.17
CA ARG A 476 22.78 -8.00 -36.56
C ARG A 476 24.00 -8.35 -37.40
N ARG A 477 24.61 -7.36 -38.03
CA ARG A 477 25.72 -7.56 -38.99
C ARG A 477 26.95 -6.79 -38.56
N SER A 478 28.13 -7.40 -38.76
CA SER A 478 29.43 -6.75 -38.57
C SER A 478 29.82 -6.00 -39.82
N ILE A 479 30.49 -4.86 -39.66
CA ILE A 479 31.12 -4.10 -40.74
C ILE A 479 32.44 -3.50 -40.30
N VAL A 480 33.22 -3.04 -41.28
CA VAL A 480 34.39 -2.14 -41.08
C VAL A 480 34.01 -0.82 -41.72
N GLN A 481 34.04 0.26 -40.92
CA GLN A 481 33.64 1.60 -41.35
C GLN A 481 34.75 2.58 -41.08
N ARG A 482 35.05 3.45 -42.05
CA ARG A 482 35.95 4.58 -41.89
C ARG A 482 35.21 5.79 -41.39
N GLY A 483 35.72 6.41 -40.33
CA GLY A 483 35.25 7.70 -39.81
C GLY A 483 36.34 8.75 -40.07
N ARG A 484 36.04 9.75 -40.89
CA ARG A 484 37.02 10.78 -41.22
C ARG A 484 36.49 12.18 -40.98
N HIS A 485 37.19 12.93 -40.13
CA HIS A 485 36.93 14.33 -39.95
C HIS A 485 38.10 15.16 -40.53
N LYS A 486 37.79 15.91 -41.61
CA LYS A 486 38.75 16.84 -42.20
C LYS A 486 38.08 18.19 -42.42
N LYS A 487 38.51 19.22 -41.72
CA LYS A 487 38.00 20.59 -41.86
C LYS A 487 39.17 21.53 -42.00
N GLN A 488 39.17 22.39 -43.01
CA GLN A 488 40.17 23.39 -43.27
C GLN A 488 39.47 24.75 -43.36
N SER A 489 39.63 25.58 -42.37
CA SER A 489 39.07 26.94 -42.35
C SER A 489 40.15 27.88 -41.81
N GLY A 490 40.77 28.67 -42.68
CA GLY A 490 41.69 29.75 -42.46
C GLY A 490 42.44 29.78 -41.09
N GLY A 491 43.49 28.96 -40.96
CA GLY A 491 44.27 28.78 -39.71
C GLY A 491 44.62 27.31 -39.49
N HIS A 492 44.64 26.84 -38.20
CA HIS A 492 44.86 25.42 -37.91
C HIS A 492 43.70 24.59 -38.44
N GLY A 493 43.99 23.56 -39.24
CA GLY A 493 43.01 22.56 -39.72
C GLY A 493 42.59 21.61 -38.57
N GLN A 494 41.55 20.84 -38.82
CA GLN A 494 41.11 19.72 -37.96
C GLN A 494 41.22 18.41 -38.75
N TYR A 495 41.94 17.44 -38.24
CA TYR A 495 42.15 16.16 -38.91
C TYR A 495 42.07 14.99 -37.92
N GLY A 496 41.17 14.06 -38.16
CA GLY A 496 41.04 12.78 -37.46
C GLY A 496 40.54 11.73 -38.45
N ASP A 497 41.17 10.58 -38.48
CA ASP A 497 40.82 9.49 -39.43
C ASP A 497 40.97 8.15 -38.70
N VAL A 498 39.91 7.39 -38.63
CA VAL A 498 39.82 6.13 -37.87
C VAL A 498 39.16 5.08 -38.71
N MET A 499 39.54 3.81 -38.57
CA MET A 499 38.91 2.65 -39.12
C MET A 499 38.32 1.82 -37.98
N LEU A 500 37.01 1.68 -37.92
CA LEU A 500 36.29 1.00 -36.85
C LEU A 500 35.73 -0.32 -37.37
N GLU A 501 36.03 -1.40 -36.69
CA GLU A 501 35.33 -2.69 -36.86
C GLU A 501 34.19 -2.75 -35.85
N ILE A 502 32.94 -2.80 -36.32
CA ILE A 502 31.72 -2.80 -35.52
C ILE A 502 31.11 -4.19 -35.56
N LYS A 503 30.92 -4.83 -34.41
CA LYS A 503 30.40 -6.22 -34.32
C LYS A 503 29.26 -6.32 -33.29
N PRO A 504 28.23 -7.14 -33.57
CA PRO A 504 27.24 -7.46 -32.54
C PRO A 504 27.85 -8.30 -31.42
N ARG A 505 27.32 -8.12 -30.20
CA ARG A 505 27.62 -8.95 -29.03
C ARG A 505 26.37 -9.75 -28.59
N PRO A 506 26.56 -10.79 -27.77
CA PRO A 506 25.45 -11.48 -27.14
C PRO A 506 24.53 -10.52 -26.37
N ARG A 507 23.25 -10.83 -26.30
CA ARG A 507 22.23 -9.99 -25.64
C ARG A 507 22.57 -9.79 -24.16
N GLY A 508 22.54 -8.53 -23.68
CA GLY A 508 22.90 -8.14 -22.33
C GLY A 508 24.41 -8.00 -22.07
N ALA A 509 25.24 -8.20 -23.09
CA ALA A 509 26.71 -8.06 -22.94
C ALA A 509 27.20 -6.59 -22.94
N GLY A 510 26.31 -5.64 -23.28
CA GLY A 510 26.58 -4.22 -23.30
C GLY A 510 27.61 -3.80 -24.34
N PHE A 511 28.17 -2.60 -24.16
CA PHE A 511 29.20 -2.02 -25.03
C PHE A 511 30.61 -2.44 -24.61
N SER A 512 31.51 -2.65 -25.59
CA SER A 512 32.95 -2.75 -25.34
C SER A 512 33.74 -2.09 -26.45
N PHE A 513 34.87 -1.50 -26.09
CA PHE A 513 35.82 -0.89 -27.01
C PHE A 513 37.19 -1.59 -26.90
N GLU A 514 37.84 -1.81 -28.04
CA GLU A 514 39.17 -2.45 -28.11
C GLU A 514 40.09 -1.67 -29.06
N GLU A 515 41.33 -1.55 -28.71
CA GLU A 515 42.37 -1.01 -29.59
C GLU A 515 43.14 -2.17 -30.23
N LYS A 516 43.19 -2.20 -31.55
CA LYS A 516 43.94 -3.19 -32.36
C LYS A 516 44.93 -2.54 -33.34
N ILE A 517 45.38 -1.33 -33.03
CA ILE A 517 46.29 -0.58 -33.91
C ILE A 517 47.65 -1.20 -33.91
N THR A 518 48.20 -1.35 -35.12
CA THR A 518 49.60 -1.72 -35.35
C THR A 518 50.37 -0.56 -35.98
N GLY A 519 51.63 -0.33 -35.58
CA GLY A 519 52.51 0.67 -36.23
C GLY A 519 52.27 2.14 -35.84
N GLY A 520 51.43 2.44 -34.82
CA GLY A 520 51.28 3.81 -34.28
C GLY A 520 50.59 4.80 -35.24
N VAL A 521 49.75 4.34 -36.13
CA VAL A 521 49.00 5.16 -37.12
C VAL A 521 47.98 6.10 -36.47
N VAL A 522 47.51 5.79 -35.24
CA VAL A 522 46.80 6.70 -34.37
C VAL A 522 47.58 6.82 -33.06
N PRO A 523 48.01 8.02 -32.64
CA PRO A 523 48.72 8.21 -31.39
C PRO A 523 47.86 7.78 -30.19
N ARG A 524 48.50 7.11 -29.20
CA ARG A 524 47.83 6.54 -28.03
C ARG A 524 47.03 7.57 -27.22
N ASN A 525 47.46 8.80 -27.18
CA ASN A 525 46.73 9.88 -26.47
C ASN A 525 45.36 10.22 -27.09
N TYR A 526 45.12 9.91 -28.37
CA TYR A 526 43.85 10.18 -29.03
C TYR A 526 42.89 9.00 -28.98
N ILE A 527 43.29 7.79 -28.58
CA ILE A 527 42.44 6.59 -28.50
C ILE A 527 41.27 6.80 -27.54
N PRO A 528 41.45 7.36 -26.31
CA PRO A 528 40.32 7.68 -25.44
C PRO A 528 39.30 8.62 -26.08
N SER A 529 39.77 9.60 -26.87
CA SER A 529 38.88 10.53 -27.57
C SER A 529 38.06 9.85 -28.67
N VAL A 530 38.63 8.84 -29.34
CA VAL A 530 37.85 8.02 -30.29
C VAL A 530 36.77 7.25 -29.57
N GLU A 531 37.10 6.60 -28.43
CA GLU A 531 36.11 5.85 -27.60
C GLU A 531 34.99 6.77 -27.11
N GLU A 532 35.30 7.96 -26.61
CA GLU A 532 34.31 8.97 -26.24
C GLU A 532 33.37 9.33 -27.40
N GLY A 533 33.94 9.52 -28.61
CA GLY A 533 33.15 9.81 -29.80
C GLY A 533 32.24 8.67 -30.20
N VAL A 534 32.68 7.43 -30.04
CA VAL A 534 31.86 6.21 -30.22
C VAL A 534 30.74 6.19 -29.21
N ILE A 535 31.01 6.34 -27.92
CA ILE A 535 30.01 6.33 -26.84
C ILE A 535 28.96 7.42 -27.04
N ASP A 536 29.36 8.62 -27.45
CA ASP A 536 28.43 9.70 -27.73
C ASP A 536 27.47 9.37 -28.90
N ALA A 537 27.99 8.70 -29.94
CA ALA A 537 27.17 8.29 -31.08
C ALA A 537 26.17 7.19 -30.72
N LEU A 538 26.51 6.31 -29.77
CA LEU A 538 25.63 5.21 -29.33
C LEU A 538 24.44 5.67 -28.52
N LYS A 539 24.41 6.91 -28.03
CA LYS A 539 23.24 7.47 -27.34
C LYS A 539 22.03 7.63 -28.25
N HIS A 540 22.25 7.80 -29.55
CA HIS A 540 21.21 7.98 -30.58
C HIS A 540 21.59 7.19 -31.83
N GLY A 541 21.07 5.98 -31.93
CA GLY A 541 21.31 5.11 -33.08
C GLY A 541 20.41 5.45 -34.27
N PRO A 542 20.51 4.69 -35.36
CA PRO A 542 19.80 4.95 -36.62
C PRO A 542 18.27 4.80 -36.55
N LEU A 543 17.76 4.11 -35.52
CA LEU A 543 16.33 3.99 -35.25
C LEU A 543 15.83 5.05 -34.26
N GLY A 544 16.73 5.87 -33.67
CA GLY A 544 16.44 6.93 -32.71
C GLY A 544 16.55 6.50 -31.24
N PHE A 545 17.09 5.31 -30.95
CA PHE A 545 17.20 4.78 -29.58
C PHE A 545 18.68 4.54 -29.18
N PRO A 546 18.99 4.45 -27.88
CA PRO A 546 20.34 4.09 -27.45
C PRO A 546 20.73 2.70 -27.95
N VAL A 547 21.95 2.58 -28.48
CA VAL A 547 22.50 1.33 -29.06
C VAL A 547 23.21 0.53 -27.99
N VAL A 548 22.92 -0.76 -27.89
CA VAL A 548 23.48 -1.69 -26.90
C VAL A 548 23.99 -2.97 -27.57
N ASP A 549 24.75 -3.77 -26.81
CA ASP A 549 25.24 -5.09 -27.21
C ASP A 549 26.06 -5.09 -28.50
N LEU A 550 27.08 -4.20 -28.51
CA LEU A 550 28.02 -4.17 -29.62
C LEU A 550 29.47 -4.00 -29.13
N HIS A 551 30.37 -4.46 -29.97
CA HIS A 551 31.81 -4.31 -29.82
C HIS A 551 32.36 -3.42 -30.95
N VAL A 552 33.19 -2.45 -30.57
CA VAL A 552 33.89 -1.59 -31.54
C VAL A 552 35.38 -1.76 -31.33
N ALA A 553 36.07 -2.14 -32.41
CA ALA A 553 37.54 -2.18 -32.38
C ALA A 553 38.09 -1.10 -33.30
N LEU A 554 39.03 -0.30 -32.80
CA LEU A 554 39.82 0.63 -33.57
C LEU A 554 41.01 -0.14 -34.21
N ILE A 555 40.90 -0.38 -35.52
CA ILE A 555 41.82 -1.28 -36.24
C ILE A 555 42.88 -0.56 -37.07
N ASP A 556 42.61 0.67 -37.52
CA ASP A 556 43.50 1.46 -38.34
C ASP A 556 43.12 2.96 -38.25
N GLY A 557 43.93 3.83 -38.85
CA GLY A 557 43.64 5.26 -38.93
C GLY A 557 44.82 6.06 -39.49
N SER A 558 44.70 7.38 -39.43
CA SER A 558 45.82 8.27 -39.71
C SER A 558 45.71 9.57 -38.98
N TYR A 559 46.84 10.22 -38.73
CA TYR A 559 46.90 11.51 -38.07
C TYR A 559 47.73 12.52 -38.87
N HIS A 560 47.55 13.79 -38.58
CA HIS A 560 48.31 14.88 -39.12
C HIS A 560 49.06 15.59 -37.97
N THR A 561 50.39 15.81 -38.15
CA THR A 561 51.24 16.29 -37.06
C THR A 561 50.86 17.64 -36.48
N VAL A 562 50.15 18.49 -37.25
CA VAL A 562 49.71 19.83 -36.86
C VAL A 562 48.19 19.95 -36.62
N ASP A 563 47.40 19.26 -37.42
CA ASP A 563 45.93 19.45 -37.46
C ASP A 563 45.14 18.40 -36.67
N SER A 564 45.81 17.41 -36.06
CA SER A 564 45.16 16.41 -35.22
C SER A 564 44.98 16.88 -33.78
N SER A 565 43.81 16.60 -33.21
CA SER A 565 43.46 16.95 -31.82
C SER A 565 42.44 15.92 -31.27
N ASP A 566 42.28 15.91 -29.93
CA ASP A 566 41.29 15.09 -29.24
C ASP A 566 39.89 15.28 -29.82
N MET A 567 39.50 16.54 -30.07
CA MET A 567 38.19 16.85 -30.67
C MET A 567 38.05 16.30 -32.10
N ALA A 568 39.15 16.34 -32.90
CA ALA A 568 39.12 15.81 -34.26
C ALA A 568 38.92 14.27 -34.27
N PHE A 569 39.62 13.55 -33.38
CA PHE A 569 39.47 12.10 -33.25
C PHE A 569 38.15 11.68 -32.61
N ARG A 570 37.63 12.42 -31.61
CA ARG A 570 36.26 12.23 -31.07
C ARG A 570 35.23 12.38 -32.19
N THR A 571 35.37 13.42 -32.99
CA THR A 571 34.47 13.64 -34.15
C THR A 571 34.58 12.51 -35.17
N ALA A 572 35.81 12.06 -35.50
CA ALA A 572 36.03 10.94 -36.41
C ALA A 572 35.42 9.63 -35.92
N GLY A 573 35.61 9.30 -34.64
CA GLY A 573 34.98 8.16 -34.00
C GLY A 573 33.43 8.20 -34.10
N ARG A 574 32.85 9.36 -33.79
CA ARG A 574 31.41 9.61 -33.93
C ARG A 574 30.92 9.42 -35.37
N ILE A 575 31.61 9.98 -36.38
CA ILE A 575 31.28 9.85 -37.81
C ILE A 575 31.29 8.38 -38.19
N GLY A 576 32.31 7.61 -37.82
CA GLY A 576 32.43 6.20 -38.14
C GLY A 576 31.25 5.37 -37.64
N ILE A 577 30.75 5.65 -36.45
CA ILE A 577 29.57 4.99 -35.86
C ILE A 577 28.28 5.44 -36.56
N VAL A 578 28.07 6.74 -36.74
CA VAL A 578 26.85 7.29 -37.36
C VAL A 578 26.66 6.80 -38.80
N GLU A 579 27.73 6.69 -39.59
CA GLU A 579 27.68 6.18 -40.94
C GLU A 579 27.66 4.65 -41.01
N GLY A 580 28.25 3.97 -40.04
CA GLY A 580 28.38 2.53 -39.96
C GLY A 580 27.11 1.81 -39.50
N LEU A 581 26.49 2.29 -38.43
CA LEU A 581 25.35 1.61 -37.80
C LEU A 581 24.16 1.32 -38.77
N PRO A 582 23.75 2.24 -39.70
CA PRO A 582 22.69 1.95 -40.65
C PRO A 582 22.97 0.74 -41.56
N GLN A 583 24.23 0.45 -41.81
CA GLN A 583 24.67 -0.67 -42.66
C GLN A 583 24.75 -2.00 -41.87
N CYS A 584 24.71 -1.94 -40.54
CA CYS A 584 24.81 -3.10 -39.67
C CYS A 584 23.48 -3.85 -39.45
N GLN A 585 22.43 -3.54 -40.20
CA GLN A 585 21.07 -4.08 -39.98
C GLN A 585 20.57 -3.81 -38.56
N PRO A 586 20.31 -2.55 -38.22
CA PRO A 586 19.83 -2.19 -36.88
C PRO A 586 18.46 -2.81 -36.60
N VAL A 587 18.22 -3.23 -35.35
CA VAL A 587 16.97 -3.84 -34.91
C VAL A 587 16.56 -3.23 -33.58
N LEU A 588 15.25 -2.96 -33.42
CA LEU A 588 14.68 -2.43 -32.17
C LEU A 588 14.64 -3.53 -31.10
N LEU A 589 14.95 -3.14 -29.88
CA LEU A 589 14.83 -3.99 -28.69
C LEU A 589 13.76 -3.43 -27.74
N GLU A 590 12.89 -4.31 -27.25
CA GLU A 590 11.94 -3.99 -26.19
C GLU A 590 12.32 -4.68 -24.89
N PRO A 591 12.14 -4.02 -23.72
CA PRO A 591 12.37 -4.64 -22.43
C PRO A 591 11.26 -5.65 -22.12
N ILE A 592 11.68 -6.85 -21.72
CA ILE A 592 10.81 -7.93 -21.26
C ILE A 592 10.94 -8.04 -19.74
N HIS A 593 9.79 -8.13 -19.07
CA HIS A 593 9.70 -8.28 -17.64
C HIS A 593 9.13 -9.66 -17.26
N LEU A 594 9.65 -10.25 -16.20
CA LEU A 594 9.00 -11.33 -15.50
C LEU A 594 7.90 -10.73 -14.63
N VAL A 595 6.66 -11.13 -14.89
CA VAL A 595 5.47 -10.67 -14.17
C VAL A 595 4.91 -11.83 -13.36
N GLU A 596 4.68 -11.60 -12.06
CA GLU A 596 4.05 -12.55 -11.16
C GLU A 596 2.72 -11.97 -10.67
N ILE A 597 1.61 -12.61 -11.02
CA ILE A 597 0.25 -12.16 -10.69
C ILE A 597 -0.32 -13.08 -9.63
N VAL A 598 -0.80 -12.47 -8.56
CA VAL A 598 -1.50 -13.17 -7.47
C VAL A 598 -2.99 -12.89 -7.59
N CYS A 599 -3.79 -13.93 -7.68
CA CYS A 599 -5.24 -13.81 -7.85
C CYS A 599 -6.01 -14.97 -7.18
N PRO A 600 -7.31 -14.79 -6.88
CA PRO A 600 -8.17 -15.91 -6.52
C PRO A 600 -8.18 -16.97 -7.64
N ASN A 601 -8.17 -18.26 -7.28
CA ASN A 601 -8.09 -19.36 -8.24
C ASN A 601 -9.23 -19.36 -9.28
N GLU A 602 -10.41 -18.87 -8.91
CA GLU A 602 -11.54 -18.69 -9.82
C GLU A 602 -11.25 -17.72 -10.99
N ALA A 603 -10.29 -16.83 -10.80
CA ALA A 603 -9.90 -15.84 -11.80
C ALA A 603 -8.73 -16.31 -12.69
N THR A 604 -8.03 -17.40 -12.36
CA THR A 604 -6.79 -17.85 -13.02
C THR A 604 -6.96 -18.02 -14.53
N ALA A 605 -8.08 -18.59 -14.97
CA ALA A 605 -8.35 -18.72 -16.41
C ALA A 605 -8.48 -17.37 -17.12
N LYS A 606 -9.12 -16.38 -16.49
CA LYS A 606 -9.25 -15.02 -17.03
C LYS A 606 -7.91 -14.31 -17.08
N ILE A 607 -7.08 -14.49 -16.05
CA ILE A 607 -5.72 -13.91 -16.00
C ILE A 607 -4.84 -14.51 -17.09
N ASN A 608 -4.89 -15.82 -17.33
CA ASN A 608 -4.15 -16.45 -18.42
C ASN A 608 -4.58 -15.92 -19.80
N ALA A 609 -5.87 -15.73 -20.02
CA ALA A 609 -6.38 -15.13 -21.26
C ALA A 609 -5.91 -13.66 -21.40
N LEU A 610 -5.93 -12.89 -20.31
CA LEU A 610 -5.43 -11.52 -20.28
C LEU A 610 -3.94 -11.45 -20.64
N MET A 611 -3.09 -12.31 -20.03
CA MET A 611 -1.67 -12.36 -20.37
C MET A 611 -1.45 -12.65 -21.84
N SER A 612 -2.15 -13.63 -22.40
CA SER A 612 -2.04 -14.01 -23.82
C SER A 612 -2.44 -12.87 -24.74
N SER A 613 -3.48 -12.11 -24.41
CA SER A 613 -3.93 -10.97 -25.22
C SER A 613 -2.93 -9.80 -25.23
N ARG A 614 -2.05 -9.72 -24.23
CA ARG A 614 -1.02 -8.68 -24.05
C ARG A 614 0.40 -9.16 -24.41
N ARG A 615 0.53 -10.03 -25.39
CA ARG A 615 1.81 -10.59 -25.84
C ARG A 615 2.62 -11.28 -24.71
N GLY A 616 1.96 -11.67 -23.62
CA GLY A 616 2.60 -12.35 -22.52
C GLY A 616 2.87 -13.83 -22.83
N GLN A 617 4.09 -14.28 -22.56
CA GLN A 617 4.45 -15.69 -22.60
C GLN A 617 4.21 -16.30 -21.22
N ILE A 618 3.15 -17.08 -21.07
CA ILE A 618 2.82 -17.76 -19.81
C ILE A 618 3.88 -18.82 -19.53
N LEU A 619 4.49 -18.77 -18.33
CA LEU A 619 5.46 -19.75 -17.86
C LEU A 619 4.80 -20.86 -17.04
N GLY A 620 3.63 -20.60 -16.46
CA GLY A 620 2.86 -21.51 -15.64
C GLY A 620 2.12 -20.77 -14.51
N PHE A 621 1.40 -21.55 -13.71
CA PHE A 621 0.80 -21.07 -12.48
C PHE A 621 0.90 -22.16 -11.41
N ASP A 622 0.98 -21.72 -10.15
CA ASP A 622 1.04 -22.57 -8.98
C ASP A 622 0.07 -22.02 -7.92
N THR A 623 -0.37 -22.87 -7.02
CA THR A 623 -1.09 -22.43 -5.82
C THR A 623 -0.19 -21.52 -5.00
N ARG A 624 -0.71 -20.39 -4.54
CA ARG A 624 0.04 -19.49 -3.67
C ARG A 624 0.30 -20.14 -2.32
N GLU A 625 1.57 -20.35 -1.97
CA GLU A 625 1.97 -20.99 -0.73
C GLU A 625 1.35 -20.32 0.50
N GLY A 626 0.69 -21.11 1.34
CA GLY A 626 0.03 -20.67 2.57
C GLY A 626 -1.24 -19.84 2.35
N TRP A 627 -1.84 -19.84 1.13
CA TRP A 627 -3.06 -19.11 0.80
C TRP A 627 -4.08 -20.02 0.11
N ASP A 628 -5.06 -20.48 0.87
CA ASP A 628 -6.13 -21.31 0.31
C ASP A 628 -6.96 -20.52 -0.69
N GLY A 629 -7.23 -21.11 -1.85
CA GLY A 629 -8.04 -20.49 -2.91
C GLY A 629 -7.33 -19.40 -3.73
N TRP A 630 -5.97 -19.32 -3.66
CA TRP A 630 -5.19 -18.34 -4.42
C TRP A 630 -4.12 -18.99 -5.28
N ASP A 631 -3.95 -18.47 -6.49
CA ASP A 631 -2.93 -18.87 -7.44
C ASP A 631 -1.92 -17.74 -7.69
N MET A 632 -0.73 -18.15 -8.12
CA MET A 632 0.32 -17.27 -8.64
C MET A 632 0.59 -17.63 -10.10
N VAL A 633 0.26 -16.74 -11.02
CA VAL A 633 0.52 -16.87 -12.46
C VAL A 633 1.82 -16.15 -12.80
N ARG A 634 2.72 -16.81 -13.53
CA ARG A 634 3.97 -16.25 -14.01
C ARG A 634 3.98 -16.12 -15.52
N ALA A 635 4.39 -14.96 -16.01
CA ALA A 635 4.53 -14.70 -17.44
C ALA A 635 5.72 -13.77 -17.73
N LYS A 636 6.31 -13.89 -18.93
CA LYS A 636 7.21 -12.89 -19.49
C LYS A 636 6.42 -11.96 -20.39
N MET A 637 6.53 -10.67 -20.17
CA MET A 637 5.69 -9.67 -20.84
C MET A 637 6.49 -8.43 -21.22
N PRO A 638 6.25 -7.84 -22.42
CA PRO A 638 6.84 -6.56 -22.78
C PRO A 638 6.41 -5.42 -21.85
N GLU A 639 7.33 -4.53 -21.53
CA GLU A 639 7.05 -3.36 -20.67
C GLU A 639 5.88 -2.52 -21.17
N ALA A 640 5.78 -2.35 -22.49
CA ALA A 640 4.70 -1.60 -23.13
C ALA A 640 3.29 -2.14 -22.82
N GLU A 641 3.18 -3.43 -22.43
CA GLU A 641 1.91 -4.10 -22.14
C GLU A 641 1.58 -4.12 -20.62
N ILE A 642 2.49 -3.62 -19.77
CA ILE A 642 2.33 -3.63 -18.31
C ILE A 642 1.60 -2.37 -17.81
N GLY A 643 1.66 -1.26 -18.56
CA GLY A 643 1.30 0.07 -18.08
C GLY A 643 -0.05 0.15 -17.34
N ASP A 644 -1.11 -0.42 -17.87
CA ASP A 644 -2.47 -0.43 -17.29
C ASP A 644 -2.95 -1.82 -16.86
N LEU A 645 -2.05 -2.80 -16.81
CA LEU A 645 -2.34 -4.21 -16.50
C LEU A 645 -3.11 -4.37 -15.18
N ILE A 646 -2.80 -3.57 -14.14
CA ILE A 646 -3.47 -3.65 -12.84
C ILE A 646 -4.97 -3.39 -12.93
N VAL A 647 -5.41 -2.52 -13.85
CA VAL A 647 -6.83 -2.17 -14.01
C VAL A 647 -7.61 -3.40 -14.45
N GLU A 648 -7.08 -4.14 -15.43
CA GLU A 648 -7.73 -5.35 -15.92
C GLU A 648 -7.64 -6.52 -14.93
N ILE A 649 -6.50 -6.68 -14.23
CA ILE A 649 -6.37 -7.69 -13.17
C ILE A 649 -7.43 -7.45 -12.09
N ARG A 650 -7.59 -6.23 -11.61
CA ARG A 650 -8.58 -5.90 -10.58
C ARG A 650 -10.01 -6.07 -11.08
N SER A 651 -10.27 -5.72 -12.33
CA SER A 651 -11.58 -5.98 -12.96
C SER A 651 -11.90 -7.48 -13.00
N ALA A 652 -10.92 -8.32 -13.34
CA ALA A 652 -11.10 -9.78 -13.41
C ALA A 652 -11.24 -10.46 -12.04
N THR A 653 -10.76 -9.82 -10.97
CA THR A 653 -10.61 -10.42 -9.62
C THR A 653 -11.43 -9.71 -8.53
N ALA A 654 -12.46 -8.95 -8.90
CA ALA A 654 -13.24 -8.12 -7.98
C ALA A 654 -12.36 -7.22 -7.07
N GLY A 655 -11.27 -6.70 -7.60
CA GLY A 655 -10.34 -5.80 -6.91
C GLY A 655 -9.29 -6.47 -6.03
N ALA A 656 -9.25 -7.80 -5.94
CA ALA A 656 -8.35 -8.50 -5.02
C ALA A 656 -6.98 -8.82 -5.62
N GLY A 657 -6.88 -8.95 -6.95
CA GLY A 657 -5.65 -9.32 -7.64
C GLY A 657 -4.60 -8.21 -7.64
N THR A 658 -3.35 -8.62 -7.62
CA THR A 658 -2.19 -7.74 -7.75
C THR A 658 -1.08 -8.43 -8.52
N PHE A 659 -0.06 -7.68 -8.89
CA PHE A 659 1.13 -8.25 -9.53
C PHE A 659 2.40 -7.56 -9.08
N THR A 660 3.52 -8.23 -9.31
CA THR A 660 4.86 -7.67 -9.24
C THR A 660 5.55 -7.91 -10.58
N PHE A 661 6.54 -7.10 -10.90
CA PHE A 661 7.31 -7.27 -12.13
C PHE A 661 8.77 -6.92 -11.91
N LYS A 662 9.62 -7.59 -12.68
CA LYS A 662 11.07 -7.39 -12.64
C LYS A 662 11.62 -7.51 -14.05
N PHE A 663 12.54 -6.61 -14.42
CA PHE A 663 13.26 -6.70 -15.68
C PHE A 663 13.94 -8.07 -15.82
N ASP A 664 13.74 -8.73 -16.98
CA ASP A 664 14.32 -10.03 -17.32
C ASP A 664 15.40 -9.87 -18.39
N HIS A 665 15.04 -9.40 -19.58
CA HIS A 665 15.99 -9.20 -20.67
C HIS A 665 15.43 -8.24 -21.73
N MET A 666 16.29 -7.87 -22.70
CA MET A 666 15.87 -7.16 -23.91
C MET A 666 15.60 -8.16 -25.03
N ALA A 667 14.44 -8.07 -25.68
CA ALA A 667 14.06 -8.91 -26.81
C ALA A 667 13.96 -8.10 -28.12
N GLU A 668 14.24 -8.75 -29.25
CA GLU A 668 14.07 -8.10 -30.55
C GLU A 668 12.59 -7.88 -30.88
N LEU A 669 12.25 -6.66 -31.25
CA LEU A 669 10.93 -6.29 -31.74
C LEU A 669 11.00 -6.01 -33.23
N THR A 670 10.16 -6.72 -33.99
CA THR A 670 10.13 -6.63 -35.47
C THR A 670 8.69 -6.49 -35.97
N GLY A 671 8.55 -6.16 -37.26
CA GLY A 671 7.25 -6.02 -37.91
C GLY A 671 6.55 -4.70 -37.60
N ARG A 672 5.24 -4.66 -37.84
CA ARG A 672 4.42 -3.43 -37.81
C ARG A 672 4.54 -2.63 -36.52
N THR A 673 4.63 -3.30 -35.38
CA THR A 673 4.77 -2.63 -34.05
C THR A 673 6.11 -1.89 -33.98
N ALA A 674 7.21 -2.51 -34.40
CA ALA A 674 8.51 -1.84 -34.43
C ALA A 674 8.49 -0.62 -35.35
N ASP A 675 7.92 -0.77 -36.57
CA ASP A 675 7.83 0.32 -37.53
C ASP A 675 7.05 1.53 -36.99
N GLN A 676 5.95 1.27 -36.25
CA GLN A 676 5.15 2.32 -35.62
C GLN A 676 5.93 3.06 -34.53
N ILE A 677 6.67 2.34 -33.69
CA ILE A 677 7.47 2.92 -32.61
C ILE A 677 8.59 3.79 -33.20
N ILE A 678 9.29 3.28 -34.21
CA ILE A 678 10.36 4.01 -34.91
C ILE A 678 9.81 5.28 -35.58
N ALA A 679 8.66 5.17 -36.26
CA ALA A 679 8.01 6.32 -36.87
C ALA A 679 7.57 7.38 -35.87
N ALA A 680 7.00 6.96 -34.73
CA ALA A 680 6.61 7.86 -33.64
C ALA A 680 7.83 8.56 -33.02
N ARG A 681 8.95 7.86 -32.85
CA ARG A 681 10.20 8.43 -32.33
C ARG A 681 10.75 9.51 -33.26
N ARG A 682 10.82 9.22 -34.56
CA ARG A 682 11.29 10.19 -35.58
C ARG A 682 10.39 11.42 -35.69
N ALA A 683 9.09 11.28 -35.43
CA ALA A 683 8.16 12.41 -35.46
C ALA A 683 8.29 13.33 -34.22
N ALA A 684 8.88 12.81 -33.13
CA ALA A 684 9.10 13.54 -31.89
C ALA A 684 10.47 14.26 -31.83
N GLU A 685 11.43 13.88 -32.68
CA GLU A 685 12.72 14.56 -32.90
C GLU A 685 12.57 15.75 -33.89
#